data_43cddb9b8bf6a9871792fbe59a3ee756
#
_entry.id   43cddb9b8bf6a9871792fbe59a3ee756
#
_cell.length_a   1.000
_cell.length_b   1.000
_cell.length_c   1.000
_cell.angle_alpha   90.00
_cell.angle_beta   90.00
_cell.angle_gamma   90.00
#
_symmetry.space_group_name_H-M   'P 1'
#
loop_
_entity.id
_entity.type
_entity.pdbx_description
1 polymer ?
#
loop_
_entity_poly.entity_id
_entity_poly.type
_entity_poly.pdbx_seq_one_letter_code
_entity_poly.pdbx_strand_id
1 'polypeptide(L)'
;MNSKKETAGFSSLSERDIITKYIIPAIENSGWNRQTQIREEVTFTAGRIFVKGKKTKRGERKRADIIIYHKANIPVAVVEAKDAKHTAGAGMQQALEYAQILDVPVAVSSNGTGFAIQYRKNCGRLGSDGNPVVTENADLEHFPAVEELWNCYKKYNGLETKLAEETSLSSYFFDSEGKKPRYYQRIAINRTVDAIARGQSRILLVMATGTGKTYTAFQIIYRLWKSGCKKRILYLADRNNLIIQTKKGDFKHFKDKLTIIKHKQIDKAYEIYLALYQGLTNYDEETDAYLQFSPDFFDLIVVDECHRGSVDEDKAWHKILSYFSSATQIGMTATPRETKSLSNIEYFGEPIYTYSLKQGIDDGFLAPYKVLRVGMNIDLEGYRPERGKTDIEGELVEDRLYNTKDFDRNIVIDERTNLVAKKIMEYLNNSDPMSKTIVFCVDIEHAERMRQALLKYANPEITAKSDRYVVRITGDDPIAKGYLEDFINPEEPFPVIATTSKLMTTGTDAKTCKLICLDSNIGSMTEFKQIIGRGTRVEEDYGKLYFTIIDFRNVTDKFADKDFDGAPVRIKEASQDESLSEEIIDFGNQENSDEQIDPVTGEKVQFDDAYGIDGNFGTLEINEKTPDFGKREKIYVRGVDVSVLSERKQFLDANGKLITCSLKEYTKTGILTSYRSLDSFLKTWNDAQKKKAIIEELENQGIIFDELKDEIKSDLDIFDLICHIAWDVPALTRKERAENVRKRNYWTKYGDSARKVLNALLDKYAETGIEEIEDMKVLTVEPLKDFGTPAEIIKTFGGKQNYLAALKELEDKIYSAA
;
A
#
# COMPACT_ATOMS: atom_id res chain seq x y z
N MET A 1 51.23 -39.68 -5.41
CA MET A 1 49.95 -40.33 -5.74
C MET A 1 48.83 -40.11 -4.72
N ASN A 2 49.16 -39.80 -3.45
CA ASN A 2 48.13 -39.50 -2.41
C ASN A 2 47.42 -38.14 -2.60
N SER A 3 48.10 -37.07 -3.02
CA SER A 3 47.49 -35.76 -3.21
C SER A 3 46.41 -35.68 -4.29
N LYS A 4 46.50 -36.48 -5.38
CA LYS A 4 45.51 -36.53 -6.43
C LYS A 4 44.21 -37.28 -6.04
N LYS A 5 44.31 -38.25 -5.09
CA LYS A 5 43.13 -38.95 -4.53
C LYS A 5 42.41 -38.13 -3.49
N GLU A 6 43.13 -37.34 -2.68
CA GLU A 6 42.53 -36.41 -1.71
C GLU A 6 41.82 -35.26 -2.42
N THR A 7 42.39 -34.68 -3.46
CA THR A 7 41.74 -33.63 -4.27
C THR A 7 40.52 -34.13 -5.03
N ALA A 8 40.52 -35.39 -5.51
CA ALA A 8 39.35 -35.98 -6.20
C ALA A 8 38.21 -36.29 -5.22
N GLY A 9 38.52 -36.64 -3.96
CA GLY A 9 37.53 -36.83 -2.90
C GLY A 9 36.87 -35.52 -2.44
N PHE A 10 37.64 -34.44 -2.34
CA PHE A 10 37.15 -33.12 -1.91
C PHE A 10 36.19 -32.53 -2.96
N SER A 11 36.51 -32.62 -4.25
CA SER A 11 35.68 -32.06 -5.34
C SER A 11 34.30 -32.72 -5.53
N SER A 12 34.08 -33.89 -4.89
CA SER A 12 32.81 -34.63 -4.94
C SER A 12 31.90 -34.38 -3.72
N LEU A 13 32.35 -33.56 -2.77
CA LEU A 13 31.56 -33.26 -1.55
C LEU A 13 30.41 -32.32 -1.84
N SER A 14 29.27 -32.61 -1.21
CA SER A 14 28.12 -31.69 -1.20
C SER A 14 28.40 -30.45 -0.36
N GLU A 15 27.64 -29.35 -0.56
CA GLU A 15 27.73 -28.16 0.29
C GLU A 15 27.58 -28.53 1.78
N ARG A 16 26.67 -29.46 2.10
CA ARG A 16 26.46 -29.93 3.49
C ARG A 16 27.66 -30.67 4.05
N ASP A 17 28.33 -31.49 3.24
CA ASP A 17 29.59 -32.12 3.65
C ASP A 17 30.67 -31.09 3.94
N ILE A 18 30.77 -30.06 3.10
CA ILE A 18 31.72 -28.97 3.26
C ILE A 18 31.43 -28.19 4.54
N ILE A 19 30.15 -27.83 4.82
CA ILE A 19 29.76 -27.18 6.07
C ILE A 19 30.23 -28.02 7.25
N THR A 20 29.85 -29.30 7.28
CA THR A 20 30.05 -30.13 8.46
C THR A 20 31.52 -30.52 8.70
N LYS A 21 32.27 -30.79 7.62
CA LYS A 21 33.62 -31.33 7.69
C LYS A 21 34.73 -30.26 7.74
N TYR A 22 34.46 -29.07 7.18
CA TYR A 22 35.49 -28.02 7.01
C TYR A 22 35.09 -26.68 7.65
N ILE A 23 33.92 -26.11 7.31
CA ILE A 23 33.52 -24.78 7.73
C ILE A 23 33.24 -24.72 9.24
N ILE A 24 32.39 -25.63 9.76
CA ILE A 24 32.05 -25.66 11.19
C ILE A 24 33.28 -25.90 12.06
N PRO A 25 34.14 -26.90 11.79
CA PRO A 25 35.35 -27.09 12.57
C PRO A 25 36.29 -25.87 12.54
N ALA A 26 36.40 -25.18 11.40
CA ALA A 26 37.20 -23.95 11.28
C ALA A 26 36.67 -22.83 12.18
N ILE A 27 35.33 -22.63 12.18
CA ILE A 27 34.67 -21.65 13.05
C ILE A 27 34.83 -22.04 14.52
N GLU A 28 34.68 -23.31 14.90
CA GLU A 28 34.90 -23.81 16.27
C GLU A 28 36.35 -23.59 16.73
N ASN A 29 37.34 -23.85 15.87
CA ASN A 29 38.78 -23.63 16.16
C ASN A 29 39.08 -22.14 16.42
N SER A 30 38.30 -21.22 15.88
CA SER A 30 38.41 -19.77 16.15
C SER A 30 37.70 -19.33 17.45
N GLY A 31 37.25 -20.28 18.28
CA GLY A 31 36.71 -20.04 19.61
C GLY A 31 35.20 -19.94 19.69
N TRP A 32 34.48 -20.22 18.62
CA TRP A 32 33.00 -20.19 18.59
C TRP A 32 32.40 -21.50 19.13
N ASN A 33 31.40 -21.34 19.99
CA ASN A 33 30.70 -22.49 20.56
C ASN A 33 29.57 -22.98 19.66
N ARG A 34 29.66 -24.21 19.14
CA ARG A 34 28.68 -24.78 18.20
C ARG A 34 27.26 -24.85 18.77
N GLN A 35 27.09 -25.20 20.05
CA GLN A 35 25.75 -25.40 20.63
C GLN A 35 25.00 -24.08 20.89
N THR A 36 25.74 -23.01 21.24
CA THR A 36 25.14 -21.75 21.68
C THR A 36 25.25 -20.60 20.69
N GLN A 37 26.29 -20.61 19.84
CA GLN A 37 26.62 -19.49 18.97
C GLN A 37 26.52 -19.77 17.47
N ILE A 38 26.59 -21.03 17.05
CA ILE A 38 26.49 -21.41 15.64
C ILE A 38 25.11 -22.01 15.40
N ARG A 39 24.40 -21.54 14.39
CA ARG A 39 23.13 -22.14 13.96
C ARG A 39 23.17 -22.41 12.48
N GLU A 40 22.95 -23.67 12.14
CA GLU A 40 22.96 -24.20 10.78
C GLU A 40 21.54 -24.16 10.18
N GLU A 41 21.43 -23.97 8.87
CA GLU A 41 20.18 -24.04 8.10
C GLU A 41 19.04 -23.16 8.68
N VAL A 42 19.34 -21.91 8.96
CA VAL A 42 18.39 -21.00 9.62
C VAL A 42 17.41 -20.40 8.63
N THR A 43 16.19 -20.94 8.62
CA THR A 43 15.08 -20.36 7.87
C THR A 43 14.56 -19.12 8.58
N PHE A 44 14.45 -17.99 7.87
CA PHE A 44 14.02 -16.72 8.46
C PHE A 44 12.78 -16.11 7.81
N THR A 45 12.40 -16.50 6.56
CA THR A 45 11.10 -16.14 5.96
C THR A 45 10.13 -17.31 5.99
N ALA A 46 8.84 -17.04 5.77
CA ALA A 46 7.81 -18.08 5.67
C ALA A 46 7.56 -18.57 4.23
N GLY A 47 8.19 -17.92 3.24
CA GLY A 47 7.94 -18.13 1.81
C GLY A 47 6.70 -17.34 1.34
N ARG A 48 6.85 -16.58 0.27
CA ARG A 48 5.77 -15.76 -0.32
C ARG A 48 4.57 -16.64 -0.66
N ILE A 49 3.36 -16.13 -0.43
CA ILE A 49 2.13 -16.83 -0.82
C ILE A 49 1.74 -16.35 -2.22
N PHE A 50 1.72 -17.29 -3.16
CA PHE A 50 1.23 -17.07 -4.51
C PHE A 50 -0.22 -17.51 -4.61
N VAL A 51 -1.05 -16.76 -5.36
CA VAL A 51 -2.49 -17.00 -5.47
C VAL A 51 -2.89 -16.97 -6.94
N LYS A 52 -3.60 -18.01 -7.38
CA LYS A 52 -4.24 -18.09 -8.70
C LYS A 52 -5.61 -18.74 -8.54
N GLY A 53 -6.68 -17.96 -8.75
CA GLY A 53 -8.02 -18.41 -8.39
C GLY A 53 -8.13 -18.72 -6.90
N LYS A 54 -8.77 -19.82 -6.58
CA LYS A 54 -8.84 -20.35 -5.21
C LYS A 54 -7.57 -21.12 -4.81
N LYS A 55 -6.65 -21.35 -5.76
CA LYS A 55 -5.41 -22.09 -5.52
C LYS A 55 -4.36 -21.18 -4.89
N THR A 56 -3.66 -21.73 -3.92
CA THR A 56 -2.53 -21.05 -3.26
C THR A 56 -1.30 -21.96 -3.25
N LYS A 57 -0.13 -21.35 -3.37
CA LYS A 57 1.15 -22.04 -3.24
C LYS A 57 2.11 -21.19 -2.44
N ARG A 58 2.85 -21.78 -1.50
CA ARG A 58 3.97 -21.11 -0.86
C ARG A 58 5.22 -21.26 -1.72
N GLY A 59 5.92 -20.14 -1.91
CA GLY A 59 7.24 -20.11 -2.49
C GLY A 59 8.31 -20.59 -1.51
N GLU A 60 9.52 -20.65 -2.00
CA GLU A 60 10.67 -21.05 -1.21
C GLU A 60 10.94 -20.08 -0.04
N ARG A 61 11.39 -20.64 1.05
CA ARG A 61 11.77 -19.87 2.24
C ARG A 61 13.24 -19.45 2.12
N LYS A 62 13.54 -18.21 2.44
CA LYS A 62 14.95 -17.79 2.56
C LYS A 62 15.56 -18.48 3.77
N ARG A 63 16.70 -19.14 3.55
CA ARG A 63 17.43 -19.93 4.53
C ARG A 63 18.91 -19.64 4.40
N ALA A 64 19.52 -19.18 5.48
CA ALA A 64 20.97 -19.02 5.55
C ALA A 64 21.62 -20.34 5.98
N ASP A 65 22.73 -20.72 5.37
CA ASP A 65 23.46 -21.94 5.71
C ASP A 65 23.93 -21.92 7.15
N ILE A 66 24.56 -20.81 7.56
CA ILE A 66 25.02 -20.62 8.94
C ILE A 66 24.80 -19.17 9.37
N ILE A 67 24.30 -18.98 10.60
CA ILE A 67 24.29 -17.68 11.27
C ILE A 67 25.09 -17.79 12.57
N ILE A 68 26.06 -16.87 12.75
CA ILE A 68 26.88 -16.77 13.94
C ILE A 68 26.26 -15.76 14.90
N TYR A 69 26.09 -16.14 16.15
CA TYR A 69 25.52 -15.33 17.21
C TYR A 69 26.55 -15.07 18.32
N HIS A 70 26.71 -13.82 18.74
CA HIS A 70 27.48 -13.53 19.96
C HIS A 70 26.71 -14.04 21.19
N LYS A 71 25.41 -13.72 21.30
CA LYS A 71 24.42 -14.32 22.20
C LYS A 71 23.18 -14.71 21.41
N ALA A 72 22.32 -15.54 21.98
CA ALA A 72 21.14 -16.10 21.32
C ALA A 72 20.25 -15.09 20.56
N ASN A 73 20.30 -13.81 20.92
CA ASN A 73 19.52 -12.72 20.34
C ASN A 73 20.33 -11.75 19.46
N ILE A 74 21.66 -11.91 19.39
CA ILE A 74 22.56 -10.98 18.69
C ILE A 74 23.29 -11.73 17.59
N PRO A 75 22.78 -11.77 16.35
CA PRO A 75 23.50 -12.27 15.20
C PRO A 75 24.61 -11.31 14.81
N VAL A 76 25.79 -11.82 14.49
CA VAL A 76 26.97 -10.99 14.15
C VAL A 76 27.52 -11.28 12.76
N ALA A 77 27.29 -12.47 12.21
CA ALA A 77 27.68 -12.81 10.85
C ALA A 77 26.73 -13.83 10.21
N VAL A 78 26.67 -13.80 8.87
CA VAL A 78 26.08 -14.83 8.03
C VAL A 78 27.19 -15.49 7.23
N VAL A 79 27.14 -16.83 7.13
CA VAL A 79 28.07 -17.60 6.31
C VAL A 79 27.30 -18.43 5.28
N GLU A 80 27.60 -18.23 4.02
CA GLU A 80 27.08 -19.01 2.91
C GLU A 80 28.12 -19.99 2.37
N ALA A 81 27.75 -21.24 2.25
CA ALA A 81 28.61 -22.28 1.76
C ALA A 81 28.39 -22.50 0.25
N LYS A 82 29.45 -22.93 -0.42
CA LYS A 82 29.40 -23.44 -1.80
C LYS A 82 30.19 -24.74 -1.90
N ASP A 83 29.86 -25.56 -2.89
CA ASP A 83 30.60 -26.80 -3.12
C ASP A 83 32.06 -26.52 -3.56
N ALA A 84 32.92 -27.52 -3.47
CA ALA A 84 34.34 -27.42 -3.76
C ALA A 84 34.68 -27.06 -5.24
N LYS A 85 33.69 -27.05 -6.15
CA LYS A 85 33.89 -26.64 -7.56
C LYS A 85 33.85 -25.13 -7.73
N HIS A 86 33.33 -24.41 -6.75
CA HIS A 86 33.22 -22.97 -6.75
C HIS A 86 34.38 -22.32 -5.99
N THR A 87 34.63 -21.04 -6.24
CA THR A 87 35.58 -20.25 -5.42
C THR A 87 35.01 -19.93 -4.04
N ALA A 88 35.85 -19.66 -3.05
CA ALA A 88 35.42 -19.28 -1.70
C ALA A 88 34.47 -18.06 -1.70
N GLY A 89 34.59 -17.15 -2.66
CA GLY A 89 33.74 -15.96 -2.79
C GLY A 89 32.43 -16.17 -3.58
N ALA A 90 32.16 -17.33 -4.12
CA ALA A 90 31.01 -17.55 -5.04
C ALA A 90 29.65 -17.34 -4.37
N GLY A 91 29.52 -17.56 -3.06
CA GLY A 91 28.30 -17.30 -2.27
C GLY A 91 28.18 -15.87 -1.72
N MET A 92 29.16 -14.98 -1.97
CA MET A 92 29.22 -13.66 -1.32
C MET A 92 27.99 -12.78 -1.61
N GLN A 93 27.47 -12.80 -2.83
CA GLN A 93 26.27 -12.00 -3.16
C GLN A 93 25.08 -12.42 -2.31
N GLN A 94 24.86 -13.71 -2.14
CA GLN A 94 23.81 -14.27 -1.30
C GLN A 94 24.05 -13.97 0.19
N ALA A 95 25.30 -14.13 0.64
CA ALA A 95 25.68 -13.80 2.02
C ALA A 95 25.44 -12.31 2.35
N LEU A 96 25.73 -11.39 1.41
CA LEU A 96 25.47 -9.96 1.55
C LEU A 96 23.98 -9.63 1.60
N GLU A 97 23.18 -10.24 0.71
CA GLU A 97 21.72 -10.08 0.74
C GLU A 97 21.17 -10.51 2.11
N TYR A 98 21.56 -11.67 2.60
CA TYR A 98 21.10 -12.18 3.89
C TYR A 98 21.63 -11.35 5.07
N ALA A 99 22.89 -10.89 5.02
CA ALA A 99 23.44 -9.97 6.01
C ALA A 99 22.68 -8.64 6.05
N GLN A 100 22.23 -8.15 4.90
CA GLN A 100 21.38 -6.95 4.82
C GLN A 100 19.99 -7.20 5.39
N ILE A 101 19.34 -8.31 5.02
CA ILE A 101 18.00 -8.67 5.50
C ILE A 101 18.02 -8.90 7.03
N LEU A 102 19.03 -9.60 7.54
CA LEU A 102 19.15 -9.93 8.97
C LEU A 102 19.82 -8.84 9.81
N ASP A 103 20.25 -7.74 9.18
CA ASP A 103 20.94 -6.60 9.80
C ASP A 103 22.20 -7.00 10.59
N VAL A 104 23.01 -7.85 9.99
CA VAL A 104 24.28 -8.27 10.60
C VAL A 104 25.48 -7.56 9.97
N PRO A 105 26.54 -7.27 10.72
CA PRO A 105 27.68 -6.48 10.24
C PRO A 105 28.61 -7.22 9.29
N VAL A 106 28.59 -8.57 9.25
CA VAL A 106 29.57 -9.36 8.51
C VAL A 106 28.87 -10.42 7.64
N ALA A 107 29.27 -10.47 6.36
CA ALA A 107 28.92 -11.50 5.41
C ALA A 107 30.14 -12.35 5.06
N VAL A 108 29.99 -13.66 5.06
CA VAL A 108 31.07 -14.61 4.76
C VAL A 108 30.60 -15.60 3.71
N SER A 109 31.47 -15.93 2.76
CA SER A 109 31.29 -17.04 1.83
C SER A 109 32.46 -18.02 1.94
N SER A 110 32.17 -19.31 1.83
CA SER A 110 33.21 -20.35 1.91
C SER A 110 32.87 -21.56 1.02
N ASN A 111 33.92 -22.16 0.45
CA ASN A 111 33.84 -23.44 -0.28
C ASN A 111 34.59 -24.56 0.47
N GLY A 112 34.94 -24.36 1.74
CA GLY A 112 35.71 -25.31 2.57
C GLY A 112 37.22 -25.30 2.32
N THR A 113 37.76 -24.40 1.49
CA THR A 113 39.20 -24.20 1.33
C THR A 113 39.67 -22.90 1.97
N GLY A 114 38.79 -21.96 2.22
CA GLY A 114 39.04 -20.66 2.82
C GLY A 114 37.74 -19.85 2.93
N PHE A 115 37.88 -18.62 3.41
CA PHE A 115 36.80 -17.68 3.62
C PHE A 115 37.00 -16.42 2.78
N ALA A 116 35.95 -15.99 2.09
CA ALA A 116 35.82 -14.61 1.62
C ALA A 116 34.91 -13.88 2.62
N ILE A 117 35.39 -12.76 3.19
CA ILE A 117 34.70 -12.03 4.28
C ILE A 117 34.47 -10.62 3.81
N GLN A 118 33.25 -10.12 4.00
CA GLN A 118 32.91 -8.72 3.73
C GLN A 118 32.31 -8.06 4.97
N TYR A 119 32.92 -6.95 5.37
CA TYR A 119 32.50 -6.11 6.48
C TYR A 119 31.60 -4.99 5.96
N ARG A 120 30.42 -4.82 6.55
CA ARG A 120 29.56 -3.68 6.22
C ARG A 120 30.17 -2.39 6.75
N LYS A 121 29.77 -1.26 6.15
CA LYS A 121 30.23 0.08 6.56
C LYS A 121 30.15 0.24 8.08
N ASN A 122 31.12 0.89 8.67
CA ASN A 122 31.22 1.18 10.12
C ASN A 122 31.60 0.01 11.04
N CYS A 123 32.02 -1.12 10.53
CA CYS A 123 32.58 -2.20 11.36
C CYS A 123 33.91 -1.81 12.11
N GLY A 124 34.56 -0.77 11.66
CA GLY A 124 35.75 -0.20 12.29
C GLY A 124 37.02 -1.07 12.25
N ARG A 125 37.03 -2.12 11.40
CA ARG A 125 38.25 -2.88 11.14
C ARG A 125 39.15 -2.06 10.21
N LEU A 126 40.39 -1.90 10.59
CA LEU A 126 41.41 -1.18 9.82
C LEU A 126 42.44 -2.17 9.29
N GLY A 127 42.88 -2.02 8.05
CA GLY A 127 43.97 -2.74 7.48
C GLY A 127 45.33 -2.25 7.97
N SER A 128 46.39 -2.92 7.55
CA SER A 128 47.78 -2.53 7.89
C SER A 128 48.15 -1.14 7.35
N ASP A 129 47.40 -0.63 6.37
CA ASP A 129 47.51 0.70 5.77
C ASP A 129 46.69 1.78 6.50
N GLY A 130 45.98 1.41 7.58
CA GLY A 130 45.08 2.29 8.33
C GLY A 130 43.73 2.59 7.65
N ASN A 131 43.44 2.01 6.49
CA ASN A 131 42.18 2.16 5.81
C ASN A 131 41.15 1.13 6.30
N PRO A 132 39.81 1.44 6.23
CA PRO A 132 38.77 0.48 6.59
C PRO A 132 38.84 -0.78 5.70
N VAL A 133 38.90 -1.95 6.31
CA VAL A 133 38.84 -3.23 5.62
C VAL A 133 37.37 -3.49 5.25
N VAL A 134 37.11 -3.55 3.96
CA VAL A 134 35.77 -3.87 3.42
C VAL A 134 35.68 -5.33 3.02
N THR A 135 36.76 -5.89 2.46
CA THR A 135 36.82 -7.27 1.99
C THR A 135 38.12 -7.91 2.40
N GLU A 136 38.06 -9.15 2.86
CA GLU A 136 39.22 -9.94 3.28
C GLU A 136 39.08 -11.37 2.77
N ASN A 137 40.20 -11.98 2.34
CA ASN A 137 40.26 -13.41 2.09
C ASN A 137 41.13 -14.06 3.17
N ALA A 138 40.64 -15.08 3.83
CA ALA A 138 41.31 -15.83 4.87
C ALA A 138 41.35 -17.32 4.48
N ASP A 139 42.39 -18.01 4.92
CA ASP A 139 42.43 -19.47 4.87
C ASP A 139 41.48 -20.06 5.94
N LEU A 140 41.31 -21.39 5.92
CA LEU A 140 40.40 -22.07 6.81
C LEU A 140 40.78 -21.94 8.30
N GLU A 141 42.01 -21.65 8.64
CA GLU A 141 42.49 -21.55 10.01
C GLU A 141 42.26 -20.16 10.63
N HIS A 142 41.85 -19.17 9.82
CA HIS A 142 41.73 -17.76 10.19
C HIS A 142 40.31 -17.20 10.07
N PHE A 143 39.31 -17.93 10.59
CA PHE A 143 37.97 -17.34 10.74
C PHE A 143 37.99 -16.29 11.88
N PRO A 144 37.27 -15.12 11.77
CA PRO A 144 37.29 -14.09 12.80
C PRO A 144 36.85 -14.61 14.18
N ALA A 145 37.63 -14.27 15.19
CA ALA A 145 37.38 -14.68 16.56
C ALA A 145 36.12 -14.01 17.16
N VAL A 146 35.59 -14.58 18.25
CA VAL A 146 34.41 -14.08 18.97
C VAL A 146 34.51 -12.60 19.29
N GLU A 147 35.68 -12.17 19.84
CA GLU A 147 35.90 -10.78 20.23
C GLU A 147 36.01 -9.84 19.03
N GLU A 148 36.53 -10.30 17.89
CA GLU A 148 36.65 -9.49 16.68
C GLU A 148 35.26 -9.18 16.10
N LEU A 149 34.36 -10.20 15.94
CA LEU A 149 33.02 -9.98 15.44
C LEU A 149 32.16 -9.21 16.44
N TRP A 150 32.39 -9.39 17.75
CA TRP A 150 31.72 -8.59 18.76
C TRP A 150 32.12 -7.11 18.68
N ASN A 151 33.41 -6.82 18.54
CA ASN A 151 33.89 -5.46 18.35
C ASN A 151 33.35 -4.82 17.06
N CYS A 152 33.24 -5.62 15.98
CA CYS A 152 32.62 -5.20 14.76
C CYS A 152 31.13 -4.83 14.98
N TYR A 153 30.37 -5.66 15.69
CA TYR A 153 28.98 -5.38 16.05
C TYR A 153 28.84 -4.11 16.91
N LYS A 154 29.70 -3.96 17.94
CA LYS A 154 29.68 -2.76 18.79
C LYS A 154 29.90 -1.47 17.98
N LYS A 155 30.92 -1.46 17.12
CA LYS A 155 31.21 -0.30 16.26
C LYS A 155 30.12 -0.05 15.24
N TYR A 156 29.57 -1.10 14.61
CA TYR A 156 28.47 -1.03 13.66
C TYR A 156 27.22 -0.37 14.30
N ASN A 157 26.93 -0.70 15.55
CA ASN A 157 25.80 -0.18 16.30
C ASN A 157 26.13 1.02 17.20
N GLY A 158 27.40 1.49 17.25
CA GLY A 158 27.83 2.64 18.07
C GLY A 158 27.74 2.40 19.57
N LEU A 159 28.00 1.19 20.04
CA LEU A 159 28.01 0.81 21.48
C LEU A 159 29.38 1.10 22.11
N GLU A 160 29.61 2.34 22.47
CA GLU A 160 30.92 2.80 22.93
C GLU A 160 31.16 2.64 24.45
N THR A 161 30.08 2.56 25.23
CA THR A 161 30.14 2.49 26.68
C THR A 161 29.84 1.09 27.21
N LYS A 162 30.41 0.72 28.36
CA LYS A 162 30.13 -0.55 29.02
C LYS A 162 28.65 -0.72 29.36
N LEU A 163 27.97 0.35 29.76
CA LEU A 163 26.55 0.36 30.04
C LEU A 163 25.74 0.09 28.77
N ALA A 164 26.11 0.68 27.62
CA ALA A 164 25.49 0.43 26.34
C ALA A 164 25.64 -1.04 25.90
N GLU A 165 26.84 -1.58 26.08
CA GLU A 165 27.14 -3.00 25.82
C GLU A 165 26.28 -3.92 26.69
N GLU A 166 26.23 -3.70 28.02
CA GLU A 166 25.44 -4.50 28.96
C GLU A 166 23.93 -4.43 28.64
N THR A 167 23.45 -3.26 28.27
CA THR A 167 22.05 -3.05 27.85
C THR A 167 21.74 -3.82 26.57
N SER A 168 22.58 -3.72 25.54
CA SER A 168 22.47 -4.46 24.30
C SER A 168 22.52 -5.98 24.50
N LEU A 169 23.30 -6.46 25.47
CA LEU A 169 23.44 -7.88 25.81
C LEU A 169 22.26 -8.44 26.63
N SER A 170 21.28 -7.60 27.04
CA SER A 170 20.12 -8.07 27.79
C SER A 170 19.29 -9.05 26.97
N SER A 171 18.83 -10.16 27.58
CA SER A 171 18.12 -11.23 26.90
C SER A 171 16.66 -10.87 26.60
N TYR A 172 16.10 -11.46 25.57
CA TYR A 172 14.66 -11.48 25.35
C TYR A 172 13.91 -12.18 26.49
N PHE A 173 12.64 -11.82 26.65
CA PHE A 173 11.73 -12.70 27.39
C PHE A 173 11.58 -14.00 26.60
N PHE A 174 11.88 -15.10 27.26
CA PHE A 174 11.76 -16.45 26.70
C PHE A 174 10.60 -17.17 27.38
N ASP A 175 9.66 -17.62 26.59
CA ASP A 175 8.61 -18.53 27.00
C ASP A 175 8.83 -19.89 26.27
N SER A 176 8.95 -20.99 27.01
CA SER A 176 9.24 -22.31 26.42
C SER A 176 8.15 -22.77 25.43
N GLU A 177 6.92 -22.39 25.69
CA GLU A 177 5.74 -22.71 24.86
C GLU A 177 5.24 -21.50 24.03
N GLY A 178 5.89 -20.36 24.23
CA GLY A 178 5.43 -19.08 23.68
C GLY A 178 6.05 -18.68 22.34
N LYS A 179 5.64 -17.50 21.92
CA LYS A 179 6.08 -16.88 20.68
C LYS A 179 7.57 -16.55 20.71
N LYS A 180 8.28 -16.88 19.62
CA LYS A 180 9.65 -16.41 19.38
C LYS A 180 9.62 -15.20 18.45
N PRO A 181 10.47 -14.17 18.67
CA PRO A 181 10.54 -13.04 17.77
C PRO A 181 10.94 -13.48 16.35
N ARG A 182 10.17 -13.08 15.35
CA ARG A 182 10.53 -13.23 13.94
C ARG A 182 11.77 -12.35 13.64
N TYR A 183 12.46 -12.62 12.53
CA TYR A 183 13.70 -11.91 12.22
C TYR A 183 13.53 -10.39 12.21
N TYR A 184 12.50 -9.86 11.56
CA TYR A 184 12.22 -8.43 11.48
C TYR A 184 11.87 -7.81 12.85
N GLN A 185 11.20 -8.55 13.73
CA GLN A 185 10.94 -8.13 15.10
C GLN A 185 12.25 -8.07 15.90
N ARG A 186 13.15 -9.05 15.71
CA ARG A 186 14.49 -9.02 16.35
C ARG A 186 15.27 -7.78 15.93
N ILE A 187 15.24 -7.42 14.64
CA ILE A 187 15.90 -6.20 14.14
C ILE A 187 15.32 -4.97 14.81
N ALA A 188 13.97 -4.82 14.79
CA ALA A 188 13.28 -3.70 15.42
C ALA A 188 13.65 -3.58 16.91
N ILE A 189 13.62 -4.70 17.66
CA ILE A 189 13.95 -4.75 19.07
C ILE A 189 15.42 -4.38 19.30
N ASN A 190 16.36 -5.01 18.58
CA ASN A 190 17.80 -4.76 18.76
C ASN A 190 18.14 -3.31 18.42
N ARG A 191 17.73 -2.79 17.27
CA ARG A 191 17.98 -1.39 16.88
C ARG A 191 17.43 -0.41 17.90
N THR A 192 16.24 -0.67 18.47
CA THR A 192 15.64 0.20 19.49
C THR A 192 16.42 0.16 20.79
N VAL A 193 16.76 -1.04 21.28
CA VAL A 193 17.54 -1.19 22.51
C VAL A 193 18.92 -0.57 22.36
N ASP A 194 19.60 -0.79 21.24
CA ASP A 194 20.93 -0.23 20.95
C ASP A 194 20.87 1.31 20.80
N ALA A 195 19.82 1.85 20.18
CA ALA A 195 19.62 3.30 20.09
C ALA A 195 19.45 3.94 21.47
N ILE A 196 18.65 3.33 22.34
CA ILE A 196 18.46 3.80 23.73
C ILE A 196 19.75 3.66 24.52
N ALA A 197 20.47 2.57 24.35
CA ALA A 197 21.75 2.35 25.00
C ALA A 197 22.80 3.43 24.63
N ARG A 198 22.76 3.97 23.42
CA ARG A 198 23.55 5.11 22.96
C ARG A 198 23.08 6.47 23.48
N GLY A 199 21.94 6.52 24.19
CA GLY A 199 21.38 7.76 24.69
C GLY A 199 20.39 8.46 23.75
N GLN A 200 19.91 7.80 22.68
CA GLN A 200 18.87 8.37 21.83
C GLN A 200 17.56 8.45 22.60
N SER A 201 16.99 9.66 22.68
CA SER A 201 15.80 9.93 23.50
C SER A 201 14.49 9.87 22.74
N ARG A 202 14.50 9.97 21.40
CA ARG A 202 13.32 9.91 20.54
C ARG A 202 13.52 8.91 19.44
N ILE A 203 12.56 8.00 19.26
CA ILE A 203 12.69 6.84 18.37
C ILE A 203 11.35 6.60 17.68
N LEU A 204 11.37 6.39 16.36
CA LEU A 204 10.22 5.98 15.57
C LEU A 204 10.42 4.58 15.00
N LEU A 205 9.42 3.72 15.20
CA LEU A 205 9.30 2.41 14.58
C LEU A 205 8.09 2.37 13.65
N VAL A 206 8.33 2.01 12.40
CA VAL A 206 7.26 1.81 11.40
C VAL A 206 7.12 0.33 11.12
N MET A 207 5.99 -0.25 11.51
CA MET A 207 5.70 -1.67 11.31
C MET A 207 4.26 -1.85 10.85
N ALA A 208 4.04 -2.48 9.70
CA ALA A 208 2.71 -2.69 9.14
C ALA A 208 1.76 -3.37 10.14
N THR A 209 0.45 -3.16 9.95
CA THR A 209 -0.56 -3.85 10.73
C THR A 209 -0.40 -5.36 10.55
N GLY A 210 -0.52 -6.13 11.63
CA GLY A 210 -0.36 -7.57 11.53
C GLY A 210 1.04 -8.11 11.81
N THR A 211 2.05 -7.25 11.91
CA THR A 211 3.45 -7.66 12.12
C THR A 211 3.84 -7.86 13.60
N GLY A 212 2.91 -7.65 14.53
CA GLY A 212 3.13 -7.87 15.97
C GLY A 212 3.82 -6.72 16.69
N LYS A 213 3.41 -5.46 16.39
CA LYS A 213 3.88 -4.25 17.09
C LYS A 213 3.86 -4.36 18.61
N THR A 214 2.72 -4.80 19.18
CA THR A 214 2.55 -4.95 20.63
C THR A 214 3.56 -5.93 21.25
N TYR A 215 3.79 -7.06 20.58
CA TYR A 215 4.81 -8.03 21.02
C TYR A 215 6.23 -7.46 20.91
N THR A 216 6.51 -6.70 19.87
CA THR A 216 7.80 -5.99 19.70
C THR A 216 8.00 -4.98 20.83
N ALA A 217 6.97 -4.17 21.15
CA ALA A 217 6.99 -3.23 22.27
C ALA A 217 7.23 -3.96 23.62
N PHE A 218 6.53 -5.07 23.85
CA PHE A 218 6.72 -5.88 25.05
C PHE A 218 8.19 -6.32 25.21
N GLN A 219 8.80 -6.84 24.17
CA GLN A 219 10.19 -7.31 24.20
C GLN A 219 11.19 -6.16 24.41
N ILE A 220 10.97 -5.00 23.80
CA ILE A 220 11.78 -3.79 24.03
C ILE A 220 11.68 -3.37 25.50
N ILE A 221 10.47 -3.23 26.02
CA ILE A 221 10.21 -2.86 27.42
C ILE A 221 10.84 -3.86 28.36
N TYR A 222 10.65 -5.16 28.11
CA TYR A 222 11.19 -6.23 28.96
C TYR A 222 12.72 -6.18 29.04
N ARG A 223 13.42 -6.02 27.92
CA ARG A 223 14.88 -5.95 27.88
C ARG A 223 15.41 -4.73 28.62
N LEU A 224 14.84 -3.57 28.38
CA LEU A 224 15.23 -2.32 29.04
C LEU A 224 14.94 -2.32 30.55
N TRP A 225 13.82 -2.89 30.95
CA TRP A 225 13.43 -3.06 32.34
C TRP A 225 14.33 -4.09 33.05
N LYS A 226 14.57 -5.23 32.42
CA LYS A 226 15.39 -6.31 32.98
C LYS A 226 16.87 -5.95 33.12
N SER A 227 17.42 -5.15 32.22
CA SER A 227 18.77 -4.62 32.30
C SER A 227 18.90 -3.52 33.38
N GLY A 228 17.81 -3.01 33.92
CA GLY A 228 17.80 -1.87 34.83
C GLY A 228 18.02 -0.52 34.17
N CYS A 229 18.12 -0.47 32.81
CA CYS A 229 18.28 0.76 32.03
C CYS A 229 17.06 1.67 32.16
N LYS A 230 15.84 1.09 32.21
CA LYS A 230 14.58 1.79 32.40
C LYS A 230 13.76 1.07 33.46
N LYS A 231 13.17 1.82 34.39
CA LYS A 231 12.43 1.25 35.55
C LYS A 231 10.98 1.63 35.56
N ARG A 232 10.63 2.90 35.29
CA ARG A 232 9.27 3.41 35.29
C ARG A 232 8.83 3.70 33.88
N ILE A 233 7.87 2.91 33.40
CA ILE A 233 7.54 2.83 31.98
C ILE A 233 6.07 3.11 31.79
N LEU A 234 5.75 4.02 30.87
CA LEU A 234 4.38 4.34 30.44
C LEU A 234 4.14 3.83 29.02
N TYR A 235 3.13 3.00 28.85
CA TYR A 235 2.63 2.57 27.55
C TYR A 235 1.29 3.23 27.26
N LEU A 236 1.23 4.04 26.21
CA LEU A 236 0.06 4.80 25.78
C LEU A 236 -0.59 4.13 24.56
N ALA A 237 -1.92 4.00 24.60
CA ALA A 237 -2.73 3.54 23.49
C ALA A 237 -3.96 4.44 23.30
N ASP A 238 -4.62 4.32 22.15
CA ASP A 238 -5.78 5.15 21.79
C ASP A 238 -7.13 4.57 22.27
N ARG A 239 -7.19 3.25 22.55
CA ARG A 239 -8.46 2.56 22.86
C ARG A 239 -8.36 1.56 24.02
N ASN A 240 -9.46 1.50 24.80
CA ASN A 240 -9.59 0.59 25.95
C ASN A 240 -9.38 -0.87 25.58
N ASN A 241 -9.93 -1.34 24.46
CA ASN A 241 -9.78 -2.71 24.02
C ASN A 241 -8.33 -3.09 23.77
N LEU A 242 -7.52 -2.17 23.21
CA LEU A 242 -6.08 -2.39 23.00
C LEU A 242 -5.36 -2.55 24.35
N ILE A 243 -5.67 -1.70 25.35
CA ILE A 243 -5.05 -1.80 26.67
C ILE A 243 -5.39 -3.14 27.35
N ILE A 244 -6.65 -3.55 27.28
CA ILE A 244 -7.08 -4.83 27.88
C ILE A 244 -6.43 -6.01 27.17
N GLN A 245 -6.38 -6.02 25.83
CA GLN A 245 -5.72 -7.05 25.05
C GLN A 245 -4.21 -7.07 25.30
N THR A 246 -3.57 -5.92 25.39
CA THR A 246 -2.15 -5.78 25.72
C THR A 246 -1.85 -6.40 27.09
N LYS A 247 -2.66 -6.07 28.12
CA LYS A 247 -2.49 -6.63 29.47
C LYS A 247 -2.71 -8.13 29.53
N LYS A 248 -3.78 -8.63 28.90
CA LYS A 248 -4.11 -10.07 28.87
C LYS A 248 -3.15 -10.89 28.00
N GLY A 249 -2.58 -10.26 26.98
CA GLY A 249 -1.63 -10.84 26.05
C GLY A 249 -0.20 -10.89 26.61
N ASP A 250 0.73 -10.34 25.84
CA ASP A 250 2.17 -10.45 26.11
C ASP A 250 2.60 -9.73 27.42
N PHE A 251 1.92 -8.65 27.80
CA PHE A 251 2.26 -7.87 29.02
C PHE A 251 1.85 -8.57 30.34
N LYS A 252 1.07 -9.65 30.31
CA LYS A 252 0.77 -10.47 31.52
C LYS A 252 2.00 -10.95 32.25
N HIS A 253 3.14 -11.07 31.55
CA HIS A 253 4.41 -11.54 32.11
C HIS A 253 5.09 -10.54 33.04
N PHE A 254 4.65 -9.28 33.09
CA PHE A 254 5.08 -8.30 34.09
C PHE A 254 4.40 -8.48 35.44
N LYS A 255 3.36 -9.33 35.55
CA LYS A 255 2.67 -9.72 36.78
C LYS A 255 2.23 -8.53 37.65
N ASP A 256 2.69 -8.51 38.90
CA ASP A 256 2.42 -7.50 39.92
C ASP A 256 3.12 -6.15 39.68
N LYS A 257 3.99 -6.05 38.69
CA LYS A 257 4.70 -4.81 38.31
C LYS A 257 3.89 -3.89 37.40
N LEU A 258 2.78 -4.38 36.87
CA LEU A 258 1.99 -3.71 35.84
C LEU A 258 0.61 -3.29 36.35
N THR A 259 0.24 -2.04 36.08
CA THR A 259 -1.10 -1.50 36.35
C THR A 259 -1.73 -0.84 35.12
N ILE A 260 -3.06 -0.69 35.12
CA ILE A 260 -3.79 0.16 34.15
C ILE A 260 -4.28 1.38 34.91
N ILE A 261 -3.97 2.57 34.42
CA ILE A 261 -4.52 3.81 34.95
C ILE A 261 -5.99 3.90 34.53
N LYS A 262 -6.90 3.88 35.50
CA LYS A 262 -8.36 4.00 35.30
C LYS A 262 -8.91 5.09 36.20
N HIS A 263 -9.92 5.80 35.69
CA HIS A 263 -10.70 6.79 36.48
C HIS A 263 -9.86 7.82 37.25
N LYS A 264 -8.69 8.21 36.68
CA LYS A 264 -7.79 9.21 37.29
C LYS A 264 -7.19 8.81 38.65
N GLN A 265 -7.34 7.55 39.08
CA GLN A 265 -6.72 7.03 40.29
C GLN A 265 -5.35 6.45 39.92
N ILE A 266 -4.31 7.07 40.46
CA ILE A 266 -2.93 6.72 40.18
C ILE A 266 -2.28 6.15 41.43
N ASP A 267 -1.87 4.89 41.34
CA ASP A 267 -0.98 4.26 42.31
C ASP A 267 0.46 4.29 41.79
N LYS A 268 1.32 5.01 42.49
CA LYS A 268 2.73 5.22 42.11
C LYS A 268 3.66 4.09 42.48
N ALA A 269 3.14 3.00 43.05
CA ALA A 269 3.92 1.85 43.49
C ALA A 269 4.37 0.93 42.35
N TYR A 270 3.72 1.02 41.21
CA TYR A 270 4.00 0.16 40.05
C TYR A 270 5.22 0.65 39.24
N GLU A 271 5.76 -0.24 38.43
CA GLU A 271 6.87 0.04 37.54
C GLU A 271 6.42 0.24 36.09
N ILE A 272 5.35 -0.43 35.66
CA ILE A 272 4.82 -0.37 34.30
C ILE A 272 3.37 0.07 34.32
N TYR A 273 3.04 1.10 33.55
CA TYR A 273 1.74 1.72 33.48
C TYR A 273 1.17 1.61 32.06
N LEU A 274 -0.03 1.09 31.93
CA LEU A 274 -0.80 1.15 30.69
C LEU A 274 -1.88 2.23 30.84
N ALA A 275 -1.99 3.12 29.87
CA ALA A 275 -2.99 4.19 29.90
C ALA A 275 -3.51 4.53 28.50
N LEU A 276 -4.75 5.03 28.47
CA LEU A 276 -5.26 5.80 27.33
C LEU A 276 -4.71 7.23 27.43
N TYR A 277 -4.24 7.81 26.33
CA TYR A 277 -3.85 9.21 26.34
C TYR A 277 -5.04 10.14 26.63
N GLN A 278 -6.24 9.84 26.12
CA GLN A 278 -7.48 10.54 26.47
C GLN A 278 -7.87 10.38 27.96
N GLY A 279 -7.47 9.27 28.61
CA GLY A 279 -7.71 9.04 30.04
C GLY A 279 -6.74 9.79 30.95
N LEU A 280 -5.61 10.26 30.41
CA LEU A 280 -4.63 11.08 31.12
C LEU A 280 -4.83 12.57 30.90
N THR A 281 -5.52 12.98 29.83
CA THR A 281 -5.85 14.37 29.51
C THR A 281 -7.35 14.62 29.67
N ASN A 282 -7.73 15.80 30.09
CA ASN A 282 -9.13 16.27 30.21
C ASN A 282 -9.35 17.46 29.30
N TYR A 283 -10.64 17.77 29.07
CA TYR A 283 -11.04 19.02 28.42
C TYR A 283 -10.74 20.28 29.29
N ASP A 284 -10.64 20.11 30.62
CA ASP A 284 -10.24 21.16 31.55
C ASP A 284 -8.76 20.98 31.94
N GLU A 285 -7.91 21.90 31.54
CA GLU A 285 -6.42 21.82 31.68
C GLU A 285 -5.95 21.73 33.14
N GLU A 286 -6.71 22.24 34.12
CA GLU A 286 -6.35 22.20 35.54
C GLU A 286 -6.50 20.83 36.19
N THR A 287 -7.11 19.85 35.53
CA THR A 287 -7.41 18.51 36.07
C THR A 287 -6.78 17.33 35.32
N ASP A 288 -5.82 17.58 34.47
CA ASP A 288 -5.13 16.52 33.73
C ASP A 288 -4.47 15.49 34.63
N ALA A 289 -4.82 14.22 34.47
CA ALA A 289 -4.38 13.17 35.39
C ALA A 289 -2.84 12.93 35.33
N TYR A 290 -2.18 13.21 34.21
CA TYR A 290 -0.73 13.07 34.11
C TYR A 290 0.04 14.06 35.02
N LEU A 291 -0.54 15.19 35.38
CA LEU A 291 0.05 16.18 36.31
C LEU A 291 0.21 15.64 37.75
N GLN A 292 -0.45 14.53 38.09
CA GLN A 292 -0.23 13.88 39.39
C GLN A 292 1.15 13.21 39.51
N PHE A 293 1.84 12.94 38.40
CA PHE A 293 3.21 12.50 38.39
C PHE A 293 4.17 13.69 38.33
N SER A 294 5.40 13.53 38.86
CA SER A 294 6.45 14.52 38.61
C SER A 294 6.93 14.42 37.15
N PRO A 295 7.43 15.50 36.53
CA PRO A 295 7.88 15.50 35.14
C PRO A 295 8.97 14.46 34.80
N ASP A 296 9.72 14.03 35.80
CA ASP A 296 10.81 13.04 35.73
C ASP A 296 10.41 11.64 36.20
N PHE A 297 9.10 11.39 36.43
CA PHE A 297 8.64 10.13 36.99
C PHE A 297 8.86 8.95 36.07
N PHE A 298 8.66 9.11 34.75
CA PHE A 298 8.85 8.03 33.77
C PHE A 298 10.23 8.10 33.11
N ASP A 299 10.88 6.94 32.98
CA ASP A 299 12.14 6.78 32.27
C ASP A 299 11.93 6.48 30.77
N LEU A 300 10.79 5.85 30.46
CA LEU A 300 10.44 5.41 29.10
C LEU A 300 8.95 5.60 28.86
N ILE A 301 8.62 6.17 27.72
CA ILE A 301 7.22 6.26 27.23
C ILE A 301 7.15 5.60 25.86
N VAL A 302 6.22 4.68 25.67
CA VAL A 302 5.92 4.03 24.38
C VAL A 302 4.53 4.45 23.95
N VAL A 303 4.41 5.05 22.77
CA VAL A 303 3.13 5.49 22.17
C VAL A 303 2.79 4.56 21.03
N ASP A 304 1.77 3.74 21.21
CA ASP A 304 1.26 2.87 20.16
C ASP A 304 0.28 3.64 19.27
N GLU A 305 0.33 3.37 17.97
CA GLU A 305 -0.44 4.07 16.94
C GLU A 305 -0.28 5.60 17.00
N CYS A 306 0.97 6.06 17.14
CA CYS A 306 1.31 7.48 17.35
C CYS A 306 0.91 8.42 16.18
N HIS A 307 0.41 7.88 15.06
CA HIS A 307 -0.11 8.65 13.93
C HIS A 307 -1.57 9.10 14.11
N ARG A 308 -2.26 8.66 15.18
CA ARG A 308 -3.67 8.96 15.43
C ARG A 308 -3.85 10.20 16.23
N GLY A 309 -4.78 11.00 15.78
CA GLY A 309 -5.39 12.09 16.51
C GLY A 309 -6.19 12.99 15.57
N SER A 310 -7.40 13.43 15.97
CA SER A 310 -7.95 14.70 15.50
C SER A 310 -7.00 15.81 15.93
N VAL A 311 -7.09 17.01 15.32
CA VAL A 311 -6.25 18.18 15.68
C VAL A 311 -6.18 18.43 17.19
N ASP A 312 -7.21 17.99 17.95
CA ASP A 312 -7.27 18.12 19.41
C ASP A 312 -6.65 16.91 20.14
N GLU A 313 -6.75 15.70 19.59
CA GLU A 313 -6.10 14.49 20.14
C GLU A 313 -4.59 14.47 19.90
N ASP A 314 -4.09 15.02 18.79
CA ASP A 314 -2.66 15.25 18.54
C ASP A 314 -2.07 16.18 19.61
N LYS A 315 -2.82 17.16 20.09
CA LYS A 315 -2.42 18.00 21.21
C LYS A 315 -2.32 17.24 22.53
N ALA A 316 -3.17 16.23 22.77
CA ALA A 316 -3.26 15.50 24.03
C ALA A 316 -2.00 14.64 24.30
N TRP A 317 -1.58 13.76 23.37
CA TRP A 317 -0.39 12.96 23.60
C TRP A 317 0.90 13.80 23.53
N HIS A 318 0.93 14.87 22.69
CA HIS A 318 2.02 15.83 22.68
C HIS A 318 2.19 16.56 24.02
N LYS A 319 1.09 16.95 24.69
CA LYS A 319 1.14 17.52 26.03
C LYS A 319 1.79 16.55 27.03
N ILE A 320 1.37 15.27 27.01
CA ILE A 320 1.94 14.23 27.86
C ILE A 320 3.45 14.06 27.58
N LEU A 321 3.85 13.93 26.32
CA LEU A 321 5.26 13.75 25.97
C LEU A 321 6.12 14.98 26.27
N SER A 322 5.57 16.17 26.08
CA SER A 322 6.26 17.43 26.41
C SER A 322 6.45 17.59 27.91
N TYR A 323 5.46 17.19 28.71
CA TYR A 323 5.55 17.21 30.18
C TYR A 323 6.64 16.24 30.69
N PHE A 324 6.70 15.02 30.15
CA PHE A 324 7.72 14.03 30.49
C PHE A 324 8.91 14.07 29.52
N SER A 325 9.40 15.25 29.21
CA SER A 325 10.46 15.47 28.20
C SER A 325 11.79 14.80 28.52
N SER A 326 12.04 14.49 29.81
CA SER A 326 13.22 13.74 30.27
C SER A 326 13.18 12.25 29.97
N ALA A 327 11.98 11.68 29.71
CA ALA A 327 11.81 10.29 29.38
C ALA A 327 12.31 9.99 27.96
N THR A 328 12.85 8.80 27.75
CA THR A 328 13.00 8.24 26.39
C THR A 328 11.63 7.95 25.81
N GLN A 329 11.40 8.32 24.56
CA GLN A 329 10.08 8.26 23.93
C GLN A 329 10.15 7.45 22.63
N ILE A 330 9.33 6.41 22.53
CA ILE A 330 9.21 5.55 21.36
C ILE A 330 7.84 5.73 20.74
N GLY A 331 7.77 6.18 19.50
CA GLY A 331 6.57 6.15 18.68
C GLY A 331 6.51 4.87 17.84
N MET A 332 5.37 4.21 17.83
CA MET A 332 5.11 3.05 16.98
C MET A 332 3.92 3.31 16.08
N THR A 333 4.06 3.04 14.78
CA THR A 333 3.00 3.30 13.80
C THR A 333 3.01 2.25 12.69
N ALA A 334 1.86 2.06 12.04
CA ALA A 334 1.76 1.29 10.81
C ALA A 334 2.02 2.15 9.57
N THR A 335 2.01 3.49 9.68
CA THR A 335 2.09 4.43 8.55
C THR A 335 3.13 5.50 8.81
N PRO A 336 4.15 5.66 7.94
CA PRO A 336 5.26 6.60 8.16
C PRO A 336 4.96 8.06 7.82
N ARG A 337 3.88 8.36 7.07
CA ARG A 337 3.62 9.72 6.55
C ARG A 337 2.15 10.09 6.62
N GLU A 338 1.84 11.22 7.21
CA GLU A 338 0.61 11.99 6.99
C GLU A 338 0.91 13.47 6.72
N THR A 339 0.17 14.07 5.77
CA THR A 339 0.51 15.33 5.09
C THR A 339 -0.09 16.59 5.69
N LYS A 340 -0.66 16.62 6.91
CA LYS A 340 -1.40 17.82 7.38
C LYS A 340 -1.28 18.23 8.85
N SER A 341 -0.52 17.53 9.70
CA SER A 341 -0.21 17.98 11.05
C SER A 341 1.23 17.63 11.38
N LEU A 342 1.83 18.18 12.43
CA LEU A 342 3.19 17.90 12.90
C LEU A 342 3.54 16.42 12.67
N SER A 343 4.40 16.17 11.69
CA SER A 343 4.65 14.81 11.24
C SER A 343 5.34 14.07 12.38
N ASN A 344 4.99 12.79 12.59
CA ASN A 344 5.67 11.96 13.58
C ASN A 344 7.19 11.93 13.35
N ILE A 345 7.60 12.14 12.10
CA ILE A 345 9.01 12.27 11.70
C ILE A 345 9.62 13.56 12.28
N GLU A 346 8.88 14.67 12.32
CA GLU A 346 9.39 15.91 12.93
C GLU A 346 9.59 15.77 14.45
N TYR A 347 8.73 15.01 15.12
CA TYR A 347 8.83 14.80 16.55
C TYR A 347 9.82 13.72 16.96
N PHE A 348 9.73 12.52 16.37
CA PHE A 348 10.54 11.36 16.75
C PHE A 348 11.83 11.22 15.94
N GLY A 349 11.97 11.90 14.80
CA GLY A 349 13.02 11.71 13.81
C GLY A 349 12.68 10.63 12.79
N GLU A 350 13.57 10.41 11.83
CA GLU A 350 13.44 9.33 10.84
C GLU A 350 13.30 7.97 11.51
N PRO A 351 12.47 7.06 10.94
CA PRO A 351 12.31 5.72 11.50
C PRO A 351 13.65 4.97 11.59
N ILE A 352 13.96 4.45 12.76
CA ILE A 352 15.16 3.60 12.91
C ILE A 352 14.99 2.23 12.25
N TYR A 353 13.76 1.81 12.03
CA TYR A 353 13.40 0.61 11.30
C TYR A 353 12.01 0.72 10.70
N THR A 354 11.89 0.26 9.44
CA THR A 354 10.62 0.15 8.73
C THR A 354 10.43 -1.28 8.25
N TYR A 355 9.26 -1.87 8.57
CA TYR A 355 8.82 -3.15 8.02
C TYR A 355 7.45 -2.98 7.39
N SER A 356 7.43 -2.91 6.07
CA SER A 356 6.25 -2.58 5.27
C SER A 356 5.30 -3.76 5.11
N LEU A 357 4.07 -3.50 4.68
CA LEU A 357 3.11 -4.55 4.30
C LEU A 357 3.65 -5.39 3.15
N LYS A 358 4.26 -4.74 2.14
CA LYS A 358 4.91 -5.41 1.01
C LYS A 358 5.96 -6.41 1.47
N GLN A 359 6.88 -5.99 2.36
CA GLN A 359 7.89 -6.90 2.92
C GLN A 359 7.25 -8.08 3.65
N GLY A 360 6.19 -7.83 4.43
CA GLY A 360 5.47 -8.88 5.14
C GLY A 360 4.79 -9.91 4.21
N ILE A 361 4.28 -9.46 3.07
CA ILE A 361 3.71 -10.32 2.01
C ILE A 361 4.83 -11.09 1.30
N ASP A 362 5.91 -10.42 0.91
CA ASP A 362 7.05 -11.04 0.22
C ASP A 362 7.73 -12.09 1.09
N ASP A 363 7.84 -11.85 2.39
CA ASP A 363 8.36 -12.82 3.36
C ASP A 363 7.36 -13.95 3.72
N GLY A 364 6.08 -13.82 3.31
CA GLY A 364 5.01 -14.78 3.57
C GLY A 364 4.44 -14.76 5.00
N PHE A 365 4.73 -13.72 5.77
CA PHE A 365 4.16 -13.53 7.11
C PHE A 365 2.81 -12.84 7.10
N LEU A 366 2.50 -12.14 6.03
CA LEU A 366 1.22 -11.49 5.80
C LEU A 366 0.56 -12.02 4.54
N ALA A 367 -0.77 -12.05 4.56
CA ALA A 367 -1.58 -12.54 3.45
C ALA A 367 -1.60 -11.51 2.29
N PRO A 368 -1.33 -11.95 1.06
CA PRO A 368 -1.58 -11.14 -0.13
C PRO A 368 -3.09 -10.93 -0.33
N TYR A 369 -3.46 -9.96 -1.19
CA TYR A 369 -4.86 -9.61 -1.41
C TYR A 369 -5.19 -9.40 -2.88
N LYS A 370 -6.47 -9.63 -3.20
CA LYS A 370 -7.09 -9.33 -4.48
C LYS A 370 -8.03 -8.15 -4.32
N VAL A 371 -8.26 -7.40 -5.39
CA VAL A 371 -9.21 -6.27 -5.42
C VAL A 371 -10.23 -6.50 -6.51
N LEU A 372 -11.51 -6.42 -6.14
CA LEU A 372 -12.65 -6.38 -7.04
C LEU A 372 -13.33 -5.01 -6.90
N ARG A 373 -13.28 -4.21 -7.94
CA ARG A 373 -13.92 -2.89 -7.97
C ARG A 373 -15.27 -2.99 -8.60
N VAL A 374 -16.28 -2.40 -7.98
CA VAL A 374 -17.64 -2.37 -8.45
C VAL A 374 -18.07 -0.91 -8.57
N GLY A 375 -17.95 -0.35 -9.77
CA GLY A 375 -18.39 1.02 -10.08
C GLY A 375 -19.90 1.07 -10.27
N MET A 376 -20.56 2.14 -9.80
CA MET A 376 -21.97 2.39 -10.03
C MET A 376 -22.16 3.69 -10.83
N ASN A 377 -23.21 3.72 -11.66
CA ASN A 377 -23.55 4.88 -12.48
C ASN A 377 -23.64 6.18 -11.65
N ILE A 378 -24.39 6.16 -10.56
CA ILE A 378 -24.58 7.33 -9.69
C ILE A 378 -23.32 7.75 -8.93
N ASP A 379 -22.36 6.87 -8.74
CA ASP A 379 -21.10 7.19 -8.08
C ASP A 379 -20.16 7.99 -9.01
N LEU A 380 -20.30 7.84 -10.34
CA LEU A 380 -19.55 8.58 -11.35
C LEU A 380 -20.26 9.86 -11.80
N GLU A 381 -21.55 9.74 -12.15
CA GLU A 381 -22.33 10.84 -12.70
C GLU A 381 -22.85 11.78 -11.62
N GLY A 382 -22.93 11.31 -10.38
CA GLY A 382 -23.67 11.94 -9.31
C GLY A 382 -25.18 11.73 -9.45
N TYR A 383 -25.92 12.09 -8.43
CA TYR A 383 -27.37 12.11 -8.44
C TYR A 383 -27.90 13.54 -8.42
N ARG A 384 -28.70 13.94 -9.38
CA ARG A 384 -29.45 15.20 -9.38
C ARG A 384 -30.94 14.89 -9.36
N PRO A 385 -31.68 15.30 -8.31
CA PRO A 385 -33.12 15.05 -8.27
C PRO A 385 -33.82 15.77 -9.41
N GLU A 386 -34.89 15.14 -9.94
CA GLU A 386 -35.79 15.79 -10.86
C GLU A 386 -36.48 16.98 -10.17
N ARG A 387 -36.83 18.01 -10.96
CA ARG A 387 -37.48 19.21 -10.46
C ARG A 387 -38.78 18.88 -9.73
N GLY A 388 -38.86 19.24 -8.45
CA GLY A 388 -40.02 18.95 -7.59
C GLY A 388 -39.99 17.56 -6.95
N LYS A 389 -38.85 16.84 -7.01
CA LYS A 389 -38.67 15.57 -6.29
C LYS A 389 -38.79 15.79 -4.80
N THR A 390 -39.59 14.97 -4.13
CA THR A 390 -39.72 14.96 -2.67
C THR A 390 -39.01 13.74 -2.09
N ASP A 391 -38.60 13.86 -0.85
CA ASP A 391 -38.13 12.76 -0.04
C ASP A 391 -39.29 11.86 0.43
N ILE A 392 -38.98 10.85 1.26
CA ILE A 392 -40.00 9.94 1.80
C ILE A 392 -40.95 10.60 2.79
N GLU A 393 -40.66 11.79 3.30
CA GLU A 393 -41.49 12.58 4.20
C GLU A 393 -42.34 13.63 3.45
N GLY A 394 -42.11 13.77 2.13
CA GLY A 394 -42.82 14.72 1.27
C GLY A 394 -42.16 16.10 1.19
N GLU A 395 -40.98 16.28 1.81
CA GLU A 395 -40.20 17.52 1.74
C GLU A 395 -39.43 17.61 0.42
N LEU A 396 -39.31 18.83 -0.12
CA LEU A 396 -38.60 19.05 -1.39
C LEU A 396 -37.11 18.79 -1.23
N VAL A 397 -36.56 17.92 -2.10
CA VAL A 397 -35.11 17.68 -2.20
C VAL A 397 -34.46 18.85 -2.93
N GLU A 398 -33.40 19.38 -2.39
CA GLU A 398 -32.63 20.49 -2.99
C GLU A 398 -32.13 20.13 -4.39
N ASP A 399 -32.39 20.98 -5.38
CA ASP A 399 -31.95 20.81 -6.77
C ASP A 399 -30.45 21.12 -6.89
N ARG A 400 -29.61 20.18 -6.51
CA ARG A 400 -28.15 20.19 -6.68
C ARG A 400 -27.63 18.81 -7.05
N LEU A 401 -26.41 18.76 -7.55
CA LEU A 401 -25.75 17.50 -7.80
C LEU A 401 -25.21 16.92 -6.48
N TYR A 402 -25.69 15.74 -6.10
CA TYR A 402 -25.19 14.95 -4.98
C TYR A 402 -24.16 13.96 -5.51
N ASN A 403 -23.01 13.89 -4.87
CA ASN A 403 -21.90 13.02 -5.28
C ASN A 403 -21.60 11.96 -4.20
N THR A 404 -20.62 11.10 -4.43
CA THR A 404 -20.24 10.02 -3.51
C THR A 404 -19.95 10.46 -2.08
N LYS A 405 -19.57 11.74 -1.84
CA LYS A 405 -19.34 12.29 -0.49
C LYS A 405 -20.65 12.61 0.24
N ASP A 406 -21.72 12.87 -0.51
CA ASP A 406 -23.06 13.14 0.01
C ASP A 406 -23.81 11.85 0.34
N PHE A 407 -23.56 10.75 -0.41
CA PHE A 407 -24.28 9.49 -0.23
C PHE A 407 -24.05 8.90 1.16
N ASP A 408 -25.16 8.53 1.80
CA ASP A 408 -25.26 8.02 3.17
C ASP A 408 -24.88 9.03 4.28
N ARG A 409 -24.48 10.27 3.91
CA ARG A 409 -24.27 11.40 4.84
C ARG A 409 -25.39 12.40 4.81
N ASN A 410 -25.68 12.98 3.63
CA ASN A 410 -26.64 14.03 3.40
C ASN A 410 -27.88 13.47 2.71
N ILE A 411 -27.68 12.53 1.80
CA ILE A 411 -28.75 11.87 1.03
C ILE A 411 -28.58 10.35 1.10
N VAL A 412 -29.69 9.66 1.29
CA VAL A 412 -29.77 8.20 1.34
C VAL A 412 -30.53 7.71 0.12
N ILE A 413 -29.95 6.78 -0.61
CA ILE A 413 -30.52 6.12 -1.77
C ILE A 413 -30.56 4.62 -1.47
N ASP A 414 -31.74 4.11 -1.08
CA ASP A 414 -31.91 2.72 -0.64
C ASP A 414 -31.56 1.72 -1.76
N GLU A 415 -31.86 2.08 -3.03
CA GLU A 415 -31.52 1.27 -4.19
C GLU A 415 -30.02 1.00 -4.30
N ARG A 416 -29.17 2.01 -3.96
CA ARG A 416 -27.73 1.86 -3.93
C ARG A 416 -27.29 0.86 -2.85
N THR A 417 -27.78 1.01 -1.63
CA THR A 417 -27.48 0.10 -0.51
C THR A 417 -27.92 -1.34 -0.82
N ASN A 418 -29.10 -1.51 -1.44
CA ASN A 418 -29.60 -2.82 -1.86
C ASN A 418 -28.72 -3.45 -2.96
N LEU A 419 -28.26 -2.66 -3.95
CA LEU A 419 -27.38 -3.17 -5.01
C LEU A 419 -26.02 -3.61 -4.44
N VAL A 420 -25.43 -2.82 -3.54
CA VAL A 420 -24.19 -3.18 -2.83
C VAL A 420 -24.38 -4.50 -2.07
N ALA A 421 -25.43 -4.63 -1.27
CA ALA A 421 -25.72 -5.83 -0.51
C ALA A 421 -25.94 -7.05 -1.42
N LYS A 422 -26.70 -6.89 -2.53
CA LYS A 422 -26.91 -7.93 -3.53
C LYS A 422 -25.58 -8.42 -4.11
N LYS A 423 -24.68 -7.50 -4.50
CA LYS A 423 -23.37 -7.85 -5.08
C LYS A 423 -22.43 -8.52 -4.07
N ILE A 424 -22.46 -8.13 -2.80
CA ILE A 424 -21.70 -8.80 -1.73
C ILE A 424 -22.21 -10.23 -1.54
N MET A 425 -23.54 -10.42 -1.45
CA MET A 425 -24.13 -11.74 -1.26
C MET A 425 -23.96 -12.63 -2.48
N GLU A 426 -24.04 -12.08 -3.68
CA GLU A 426 -23.73 -12.77 -4.94
C GLU A 426 -22.30 -13.33 -4.92
N TYR A 427 -21.30 -12.50 -4.56
CA TYR A 427 -19.90 -12.93 -4.42
C TYR A 427 -19.76 -14.06 -3.39
N LEU A 428 -20.34 -13.91 -2.20
CA LEU A 428 -20.26 -14.90 -1.13
C LEU A 428 -20.94 -16.22 -1.53
N ASN A 429 -22.12 -16.18 -2.12
CA ASN A 429 -22.87 -17.37 -2.53
C ASN A 429 -22.12 -18.14 -3.65
N ASN A 430 -21.45 -17.43 -4.55
CA ASN A 430 -20.69 -18.03 -5.64
C ASN A 430 -19.27 -18.49 -5.23
N SER A 431 -18.79 -18.07 -4.07
CA SER A 431 -17.44 -18.38 -3.57
C SER A 431 -17.46 -19.28 -2.33
N ASP A 432 -17.68 -18.70 -1.17
CA ASP A 432 -17.83 -19.39 0.12
C ASP A 432 -18.74 -18.56 1.04
N PRO A 433 -20.01 -18.95 1.22
CA PRO A 433 -20.97 -18.17 2.00
C PRO A 433 -20.64 -18.12 3.50
N MET A 434 -19.71 -18.93 3.99
CA MET A 434 -19.22 -18.92 5.37
C MET A 434 -17.93 -18.12 5.56
N SER A 435 -17.45 -17.44 4.53
CA SER A 435 -16.27 -16.58 4.63
C SER A 435 -16.51 -15.40 5.56
N LYS A 436 -15.71 -15.32 6.64
CA LYS A 436 -15.75 -14.17 7.57
C LYS A 436 -15.52 -12.87 6.81
N THR A 437 -16.50 -11.98 6.90
CA THR A 437 -16.59 -10.76 6.08
C THR A 437 -16.77 -9.52 6.94
N ILE A 438 -16.04 -8.44 6.64
CA ILE A 438 -16.25 -7.13 7.26
C ILE A 438 -16.73 -6.16 6.19
N VAL A 439 -17.88 -5.52 6.42
CA VAL A 439 -18.44 -4.48 5.55
C VAL A 439 -18.31 -3.12 6.22
N PHE A 440 -17.45 -2.26 5.68
CA PHE A 440 -17.24 -0.90 6.18
C PHE A 440 -18.27 0.05 5.57
N CYS A 441 -19.06 0.68 6.44
CA CYS A 441 -20.13 1.61 6.13
C CYS A 441 -19.76 3.04 6.54
N VAL A 442 -20.47 4.04 5.99
CA VAL A 442 -20.21 5.47 6.24
C VAL A 442 -20.38 5.81 7.71
N ASP A 443 -21.48 5.34 8.32
CA ASP A 443 -21.84 5.56 9.72
C ASP A 443 -22.66 4.41 10.31
N ILE A 444 -23.13 4.58 11.54
CA ILE A 444 -23.86 3.56 12.32
C ILE A 444 -25.20 3.21 11.66
N GLU A 445 -25.90 4.23 11.19
CA GLU A 445 -27.20 4.07 10.52
C GLU A 445 -27.06 3.33 9.19
N HIS A 446 -26.07 3.67 8.38
CA HIS A 446 -25.74 2.95 7.15
C HIS A 446 -25.35 1.49 7.45
N ALA A 447 -24.62 1.24 8.54
CA ALA A 447 -24.26 -0.13 8.94
C ALA A 447 -25.50 -0.98 9.26
N GLU A 448 -26.55 -0.38 9.86
CA GLU A 448 -27.81 -1.08 10.13
C GLU A 448 -28.61 -1.33 8.84
N ARG A 449 -28.76 -0.33 7.98
CA ARG A 449 -29.42 -0.50 6.67
C ARG A 449 -28.72 -1.58 5.82
N MET A 450 -27.40 -1.56 5.79
CA MET A 450 -26.59 -2.58 5.09
C MET A 450 -26.81 -3.99 5.68
N ARG A 451 -26.86 -4.12 7.02
CA ARG A 451 -27.15 -5.40 7.69
C ARG A 451 -28.50 -5.96 7.23
N GLN A 452 -29.53 -5.12 7.21
CA GLN A 452 -30.88 -5.51 6.77
C GLN A 452 -30.89 -5.89 5.27
N ALA A 453 -30.23 -5.10 4.43
CA ALA A 453 -30.12 -5.37 3.01
C ALA A 453 -29.38 -6.69 2.72
N LEU A 454 -28.29 -6.99 3.47
CA LEU A 454 -27.56 -8.26 3.34
C LEU A 454 -28.43 -9.46 3.74
N LEU A 455 -29.21 -9.36 4.82
CA LEU A 455 -30.13 -10.42 5.24
C LEU A 455 -31.21 -10.70 4.19
N LYS A 456 -31.64 -9.71 3.43
CA LYS A 456 -32.62 -9.87 2.34
C LYS A 456 -32.10 -10.78 1.22
N TYR A 457 -30.80 -10.76 0.94
CA TYR A 457 -30.16 -11.55 -0.12
C TYR A 457 -29.37 -12.77 0.42
N ALA A 458 -29.40 -12.99 1.74
CA ALA A 458 -28.71 -14.10 2.37
C ALA A 458 -29.38 -15.44 2.05
N ASN A 459 -28.58 -16.52 2.01
CA ASN A 459 -29.10 -17.86 1.81
C ASN A 459 -29.99 -18.28 3.00
N PRO A 460 -31.30 -18.61 2.75
CA PRO A 460 -32.24 -18.98 3.80
C PRO A 460 -31.84 -20.18 4.62
N GLU A 461 -31.12 -21.15 4.04
CA GLU A 461 -30.63 -22.33 4.75
C GLU A 461 -29.57 -21.99 5.81
N ILE A 462 -28.79 -20.93 5.57
CA ILE A 462 -27.75 -20.47 6.52
C ILE A 462 -28.38 -19.61 7.61
N THR A 463 -29.27 -18.69 7.24
CA THR A 463 -29.96 -17.83 8.21
C THR A 463 -30.92 -18.63 9.12
N ALA A 464 -31.45 -19.76 8.64
CA ALA A 464 -32.19 -20.69 9.48
C ALA A 464 -31.33 -21.39 10.55
N LYS A 465 -30.01 -21.50 10.36
CA LYS A 465 -29.10 -22.09 11.35
C LYS A 465 -28.72 -21.10 12.45
N SER A 466 -28.71 -19.80 12.15
CA SER A 466 -28.34 -18.76 13.12
C SER A 466 -28.86 -17.39 12.66
N ASP A 467 -29.55 -16.70 13.57
CA ASP A 467 -29.92 -15.28 13.42
C ASP A 467 -28.69 -14.35 13.46
N ARG A 468 -27.51 -14.85 13.84
CA ARG A 468 -26.24 -14.14 13.91
C ARG A 468 -25.41 -14.26 12.63
N TYR A 469 -26.00 -14.66 11.50
CA TYR A 469 -25.26 -14.74 10.22
C TYR A 469 -24.72 -13.37 9.80
N VAL A 470 -25.56 -12.32 9.87
CA VAL A 470 -25.17 -10.93 9.65
C VAL A 470 -25.44 -10.11 10.89
N VAL A 471 -24.42 -9.52 11.48
CA VAL A 471 -24.54 -8.67 12.68
C VAL A 471 -23.98 -7.28 12.44
N ARG A 472 -24.53 -6.30 13.19
CA ARG A 472 -23.94 -4.98 13.26
C ARG A 472 -22.96 -4.93 14.45
N ILE A 473 -21.73 -4.45 14.18
CA ILE A 473 -20.70 -4.26 15.22
C ILE A 473 -20.29 -2.79 15.21
N THR A 474 -20.96 -1.99 16.06
CA THR A 474 -20.76 -0.55 16.20
C THR A 474 -20.61 -0.15 17.67
N GLY A 475 -20.08 1.05 17.94
CA GLY A 475 -19.73 1.46 19.29
C GLY A 475 -20.92 1.81 20.21
N ASP A 476 -22.09 2.05 19.65
CA ASP A 476 -23.33 2.39 20.34
C ASP A 476 -24.09 1.15 20.86
N ASP A 477 -23.79 -0.04 20.35
CA ASP A 477 -24.49 -1.27 20.69
C ASP A 477 -23.79 -2.02 21.83
N PRO A 478 -24.44 -2.20 22.99
CA PRO A 478 -23.90 -2.94 24.12
C PRO A 478 -23.61 -4.42 23.82
N ILE A 479 -24.36 -5.03 22.88
CA ILE A 479 -24.24 -6.44 22.47
C ILE A 479 -23.09 -6.61 21.47
N ALA A 480 -22.74 -5.56 20.76
CA ALA A 480 -21.68 -5.58 19.73
C ALA A 480 -20.34 -6.11 20.24
N LYS A 481 -20.04 -5.92 21.53
CA LYS A 481 -18.81 -6.44 22.13
C LYS A 481 -18.75 -7.97 22.16
N GLY A 482 -19.87 -8.62 22.49
CA GLY A 482 -20.00 -10.08 22.44
C GLY A 482 -19.88 -10.60 21.00
N TYR A 483 -20.57 -9.96 20.06
CA TYR A 483 -20.46 -10.30 18.63
C TYR A 483 -19.03 -10.12 18.10
N LEU A 484 -18.31 -9.10 18.56
CA LEU A 484 -16.92 -8.89 18.18
C LEU A 484 -16.01 -10.01 18.70
N GLU A 485 -16.19 -10.41 19.97
CA GLU A 485 -15.43 -11.52 20.58
C GLU A 485 -15.66 -12.83 19.82
N ASP A 486 -16.91 -13.16 19.48
CA ASP A 486 -17.26 -14.33 18.67
C ASP A 486 -16.73 -14.23 17.23
N PHE A 487 -16.81 -13.05 16.61
CA PHE A 487 -16.34 -12.84 15.24
C PHE A 487 -14.83 -13.06 15.09
N ILE A 488 -14.03 -12.63 16.08
CA ILE A 488 -12.57 -12.79 16.05
C ILE A 488 -12.11 -14.17 16.51
N ASN A 489 -12.97 -14.95 17.16
CA ASN A 489 -12.66 -16.32 17.57
C ASN A 489 -12.71 -17.26 16.34
N PRO A 490 -11.60 -17.91 15.97
CA PRO A 490 -11.59 -18.82 14.82
C PRO A 490 -12.48 -20.05 14.99
N GLU A 491 -12.76 -20.48 16.23
CA GLU A 491 -13.58 -21.66 16.54
C GLU A 491 -15.08 -21.39 16.44
N GLU A 492 -15.48 -20.11 16.50
CA GLU A 492 -16.89 -19.72 16.41
C GLU A 492 -17.31 -19.51 14.95
N PRO A 493 -18.23 -20.31 14.39
CA PRO A 493 -18.67 -20.17 13.01
C PRO A 493 -19.49 -18.89 12.76
N PHE A 494 -20.21 -18.39 13.76
CA PHE A 494 -21.04 -17.18 13.69
C PHE A 494 -20.56 -16.12 14.70
N PRO A 495 -20.64 -14.82 14.36
CA PRO A 495 -21.19 -14.24 13.12
C PRO A 495 -20.26 -14.44 11.92
N VAL A 496 -20.83 -14.47 10.71
CA VAL A 496 -20.06 -14.57 9.45
C VAL A 496 -19.81 -13.19 8.87
N ILE A 497 -20.84 -12.34 8.79
CA ILE A 497 -20.76 -11.01 8.22
C ILE A 497 -20.94 -9.96 9.32
N ALA A 498 -19.99 -9.03 9.43
CA ALA A 498 -20.03 -7.91 10.34
C ALA A 498 -20.14 -6.59 9.57
N THR A 499 -21.26 -5.85 9.72
CA THR A 499 -21.36 -4.47 9.24
C THR A 499 -20.88 -3.51 10.31
N THR A 500 -20.03 -2.55 9.94
CA THR A 500 -19.39 -1.65 10.91
C THR A 500 -19.13 -0.27 10.29
N SER A 501 -19.01 0.75 11.14
CA SER A 501 -18.53 2.05 10.71
C SER A 501 -17.03 2.23 11.05
N LYS A 502 -16.72 2.59 12.31
CA LYS A 502 -15.34 2.86 12.75
C LYS A 502 -14.80 1.88 13.79
N LEU A 503 -15.66 1.06 14.43
CA LEU A 503 -15.23 0.23 15.56
C LEU A 503 -14.20 -0.82 15.16
N MET A 504 -14.37 -1.46 14.01
CA MET A 504 -13.49 -2.54 13.54
C MET A 504 -12.28 -2.04 12.74
N THR A 505 -12.12 -0.73 12.51
CA THR A 505 -10.95 -0.19 11.82
C THR A 505 -9.66 -0.41 12.63
N THR A 506 -9.74 -0.48 13.96
CA THR A 506 -8.57 -0.64 14.84
C THR A 506 -8.84 -1.58 15.99
N GLY A 507 -7.78 -2.21 16.48
CA GLY A 507 -7.82 -3.08 17.67
C GLY A 507 -8.48 -4.44 17.47
N THR A 508 -8.98 -4.77 16.29
CA THR A 508 -9.62 -6.06 15.99
C THR A 508 -8.63 -6.99 15.31
N ASP A 509 -8.34 -8.14 15.89
CA ASP A 509 -7.47 -9.18 15.30
C ASP A 509 -8.30 -10.30 14.68
N ALA A 510 -9.00 -10.00 13.59
CA ALA A 510 -9.85 -10.96 12.87
C ALA A 510 -8.98 -11.85 11.97
N LYS A 511 -8.36 -12.88 12.53
CA LYS A 511 -7.40 -13.76 11.83
C LYS A 511 -8.00 -14.49 10.63
N THR A 512 -9.26 -14.85 10.69
CA THR A 512 -9.98 -15.63 9.67
C THR A 512 -10.76 -14.77 8.67
N CYS A 513 -10.65 -13.43 8.74
CA CYS A 513 -11.32 -12.53 7.80
C CYS A 513 -10.81 -12.74 6.37
N LYS A 514 -11.68 -13.23 5.46
CA LYS A 514 -11.37 -13.52 4.06
C LYS A 514 -11.87 -12.45 3.09
N LEU A 515 -12.87 -11.66 3.50
CA LEU A 515 -13.48 -10.63 2.66
C LEU A 515 -13.61 -9.31 3.40
N ILE A 516 -13.20 -8.22 2.74
CA ILE A 516 -13.39 -6.85 3.20
C ILE A 516 -14.16 -6.09 2.13
N CYS A 517 -15.32 -5.52 2.48
CA CYS A 517 -16.12 -4.71 1.58
C CYS A 517 -16.03 -3.24 2.00
N LEU A 518 -15.70 -2.38 1.04
CA LEU A 518 -15.52 -0.94 1.25
C LEU A 518 -16.71 -0.18 0.66
N ASP A 519 -17.69 0.14 1.49
CA ASP A 519 -18.78 1.06 1.16
C ASP A 519 -18.78 2.27 2.11
N SER A 520 -17.59 2.81 2.34
CA SER A 520 -17.33 3.94 3.21
C SER A 520 -16.42 4.95 2.53
N ASN A 521 -16.64 6.23 2.80
CA ASN A 521 -15.73 7.30 2.38
C ASN A 521 -14.52 7.35 3.31
N ILE A 522 -13.44 6.69 2.92
CA ILE A 522 -12.18 6.69 3.67
C ILE A 522 -11.48 8.02 3.44
N GLY A 523 -11.12 8.69 4.56
CA GLY A 523 -10.56 10.05 4.55
C GLY A 523 -9.04 10.11 4.49
N SER A 524 -8.35 9.06 4.91
CA SER A 524 -6.88 9.06 5.02
C SER A 524 -6.25 7.74 4.61
N MET A 525 -4.98 7.81 4.18
CA MET A 525 -4.12 6.66 3.92
C MET A 525 -4.01 5.74 5.15
N THR A 526 -3.92 6.32 6.32
CA THR A 526 -3.82 5.59 7.58
C THR A 526 -5.06 4.73 7.86
N GLU A 527 -6.25 5.31 7.71
CA GLU A 527 -7.51 4.57 7.86
C GLU A 527 -7.60 3.42 6.85
N PHE A 528 -7.22 3.67 5.60
CA PHE A 528 -7.16 2.65 4.55
C PHE A 528 -6.22 1.50 4.94
N LYS A 529 -4.97 1.79 5.34
CA LYS A 529 -3.98 0.79 5.76
C LYS A 529 -4.44 -0.01 6.98
N GLN A 530 -5.16 0.59 7.90
CA GLN A 530 -5.73 -0.11 9.06
C GLN A 530 -6.86 -1.07 8.67
N ILE A 531 -7.71 -0.66 7.74
CA ILE A 531 -8.79 -1.50 7.20
C ILE A 531 -8.20 -2.71 6.47
N ILE A 532 -7.26 -2.50 5.53
CA ILE A 532 -6.57 -3.60 4.83
C ILE A 532 -5.91 -4.52 5.85
N GLY A 533 -5.28 -3.95 6.87
CA GLY A 533 -4.62 -4.69 7.94
C GLY A 533 -5.51 -5.71 8.68
N ARG A 534 -6.85 -5.60 8.56
CA ARG A 534 -7.77 -6.62 9.13
C ARG A 534 -7.72 -7.94 8.35
N GLY A 535 -7.45 -7.87 7.04
CA GLY A 535 -7.32 -9.05 6.18
C GLY A 535 -5.92 -9.65 6.10
N THR A 536 -4.88 -8.98 6.58
CA THR A 536 -3.48 -9.38 6.33
C THR A 536 -2.98 -10.59 7.14
N ARG A 537 -3.73 -11.07 8.11
CA ARG A 537 -3.33 -12.26 8.88
C ARG A 537 -3.34 -13.51 8.01
N VAL A 538 -2.32 -14.36 8.18
CA VAL A 538 -2.28 -15.72 7.64
C VAL A 538 -2.72 -16.67 8.74
N GLU A 539 -3.66 -17.57 8.43
CA GLU A 539 -4.14 -18.61 9.35
C GLU A 539 -4.36 -19.89 8.56
N GLU A 540 -3.30 -20.69 8.42
CA GLU A 540 -3.27 -21.88 7.55
C GLU A 540 -4.25 -22.96 8.03
N ASP A 541 -4.38 -23.13 9.33
CA ASP A 541 -5.26 -24.15 9.95
C ASP A 541 -6.74 -23.92 9.59
N TYR A 542 -7.12 -22.68 9.25
CA TYR A 542 -8.46 -22.30 8.79
C TYR A 542 -8.50 -21.96 7.28
N GLY A 543 -7.50 -22.36 6.52
CA GLY A 543 -7.41 -22.14 5.07
C GLY A 543 -7.41 -20.67 4.67
N LYS A 544 -6.90 -19.78 5.55
CA LYS A 544 -6.82 -18.35 5.27
C LYS A 544 -5.40 -17.96 4.89
N LEU A 545 -5.12 -17.98 3.56
CA LEU A 545 -3.82 -17.66 2.98
C LEU A 545 -3.80 -16.34 2.21
N TYR A 546 -4.95 -15.83 1.82
CA TYR A 546 -5.15 -14.53 1.16
C TYR A 546 -6.51 -13.96 1.55
N PHE A 547 -6.81 -12.75 1.10
CA PHE A 547 -8.13 -12.14 1.27
C PHE A 547 -8.51 -11.32 0.04
N THR A 548 -9.79 -11.00 -0.07
CA THR A 548 -10.33 -10.19 -1.16
C THR A 548 -10.89 -8.88 -0.60
N ILE A 549 -10.71 -7.81 -1.36
CA ILE A 549 -11.34 -6.51 -1.12
C ILE A 549 -12.36 -6.28 -2.22
N ILE A 550 -13.63 -6.04 -1.87
CA ILE A 550 -14.63 -5.49 -2.79
C ILE A 550 -14.76 -4.00 -2.51
N ASP A 551 -14.46 -3.19 -3.51
CA ASP A 551 -14.41 -1.74 -3.39
C ASP A 551 -15.53 -1.08 -4.19
N PHE A 552 -16.51 -0.52 -3.49
CA PHE A 552 -17.66 0.18 -4.07
C PHE A 552 -17.48 1.70 -4.13
N ARG A 553 -16.40 2.25 -3.58
CA ARG A 553 -16.15 3.70 -3.49
C ARG A 553 -14.85 4.14 -4.14
N ASN A 554 -14.21 3.24 -4.88
CA ASN A 554 -12.91 3.46 -5.53
C ASN A 554 -11.79 3.92 -4.56
N VAL A 555 -11.80 3.39 -3.37
CA VAL A 555 -10.85 3.73 -2.31
C VAL A 555 -9.48 3.13 -2.57
N THR A 556 -9.44 1.93 -3.17
CA THR A 556 -8.21 1.20 -3.47
C THR A 556 -7.33 1.91 -4.50
N ASP A 557 -7.91 2.72 -5.40
CA ASP A 557 -7.16 3.58 -6.33
C ASP A 557 -6.56 4.79 -5.63
N LYS A 558 -7.41 5.45 -4.83
CA LYS A 558 -7.07 6.71 -4.17
C LYS A 558 -5.88 6.57 -3.21
N PHE A 559 -5.75 5.41 -2.55
CA PHE A 559 -4.78 5.18 -1.50
C PHE A 559 -3.75 4.10 -1.83
N ALA A 560 -3.55 3.75 -3.11
CA ALA A 560 -2.53 2.80 -3.53
C ALA A 560 -1.12 3.34 -3.24
N ASP A 561 -0.36 2.62 -2.42
CA ASP A 561 1.06 2.88 -2.12
C ASP A 561 1.85 1.60 -2.43
N LYS A 562 2.25 1.44 -3.71
CA LYS A 562 2.90 0.22 -4.20
C LYS A 562 4.23 -0.08 -3.49
N ASP A 563 4.91 0.94 -3.00
CA ASP A 563 6.22 0.78 -2.35
C ASP A 563 6.09 0.27 -0.92
N PHE A 564 5.05 0.69 -0.20
CA PHE A 564 4.82 0.29 1.19
C PHE A 564 3.82 -0.86 1.31
N ASP A 565 2.68 -0.79 0.58
CA ASP A 565 1.59 -1.78 0.71
C ASP A 565 1.76 -2.98 -0.22
N GLY A 566 2.59 -2.84 -1.26
CA GLY A 566 2.69 -3.80 -2.35
C GLY A 566 1.51 -3.70 -3.32
N ALA A 567 1.68 -4.25 -4.51
CA ALA A 567 0.58 -4.37 -5.46
C ALA A 567 -0.36 -5.51 -5.06
N PRO A 568 -1.69 -5.37 -5.26
CA PRO A 568 -2.61 -6.50 -5.19
C PRO A 568 -2.19 -7.61 -6.14
N VAL A 569 -2.45 -8.87 -5.79
CA VAL A 569 -2.18 -10.00 -6.69
C VAL A 569 -2.98 -9.87 -7.98
N ARG A 570 -4.23 -9.42 -7.87
CA ARG A 570 -5.14 -9.15 -8.99
C ARG A 570 -6.02 -7.94 -8.71
N ILE A 571 -6.34 -7.19 -9.77
CA ILE A 571 -7.35 -6.14 -9.77
C ILE A 571 -8.33 -6.47 -10.90
N LYS A 572 -9.62 -6.51 -10.58
CA LYS A 572 -10.70 -6.69 -11.55
C LYS A 572 -11.73 -5.59 -11.37
N GLU A 573 -12.14 -4.98 -12.48
CA GLU A 573 -13.34 -4.13 -12.55
C GLU A 573 -14.52 -5.02 -12.92
N ALA A 574 -15.61 -4.95 -12.15
CA ALA A 574 -16.82 -5.71 -12.44
C ALA A 574 -17.63 -5.04 -13.53
N SER A 575 -18.15 -5.81 -14.49
CA SER A 575 -19.09 -5.32 -15.51
C SER A 575 -20.56 -5.54 -15.12
N GLN A 576 -21.49 -4.85 -15.81
CA GLN A 576 -22.93 -4.82 -15.49
C GLN A 576 -23.56 -6.22 -15.46
N ASP A 577 -23.24 -7.05 -16.43
CA ASP A 577 -23.84 -8.37 -16.63
C ASP A 577 -23.04 -9.51 -15.99
N GLU A 578 -21.94 -9.18 -15.29
CA GLU A 578 -21.03 -10.15 -14.73
C GLU A 578 -21.47 -10.59 -13.33
N SER A 579 -21.66 -11.90 -13.15
CA SER A 579 -21.96 -12.47 -11.84
C SER A 579 -20.71 -12.51 -10.98
N LEU A 580 -20.72 -11.86 -9.81
CA LEU A 580 -19.54 -11.75 -8.98
C LEU A 580 -19.20 -13.09 -8.34
N SER A 581 -17.96 -13.52 -8.52
CA SER A 581 -17.37 -14.69 -7.87
C SER A 581 -15.87 -14.50 -7.70
N GLU A 582 -15.24 -15.37 -6.93
CA GLU A 582 -13.79 -15.36 -6.80
C GLU A 582 -13.08 -15.71 -8.12
N GLU A 583 -13.69 -16.55 -8.95
CA GLU A 583 -13.14 -16.98 -10.24
C GLU A 583 -13.06 -15.84 -11.25
N ILE A 584 -14.05 -14.94 -11.24
CA ILE A 584 -14.07 -13.77 -12.12
C ILE A 584 -12.85 -12.86 -11.93
N ILE A 585 -12.36 -12.73 -10.72
CA ILE A 585 -11.19 -11.86 -10.45
C ILE A 585 -9.97 -12.32 -11.25
N ASP A 586 -9.87 -13.60 -11.58
CA ASP A 586 -8.73 -14.15 -12.33
C ASP A 586 -8.81 -13.94 -13.84
N PHE A 587 -10.00 -13.66 -14.38
CA PHE A 587 -10.20 -13.36 -15.80
C PHE A 587 -10.06 -11.87 -16.15
N GLY A 588 -9.62 -11.03 -15.21
CA GLY A 588 -9.46 -9.59 -15.41
C GLY A 588 -8.20 -9.18 -16.16
N ASN A 589 -8.22 -7.96 -16.72
CA ASN A 589 -7.22 -7.37 -17.60
C ASN A 589 -5.74 -7.67 -17.23
N GLN A 590 -4.99 -8.08 -18.26
CA GLN A 590 -3.62 -8.57 -18.24
C GLN A 590 -2.55 -7.49 -17.99
N GLU A 591 -2.59 -6.69 -16.95
CA GLU A 591 -1.46 -5.83 -16.63
C GLU A 591 -0.38 -6.47 -15.74
N ASN A 592 -0.67 -7.64 -15.15
CA ASN A 592 0.37 -8.46 -14.52
C ASN A 592 0.36 -9.83 -15.20
N SER A 593 1.43 -10.15 -15.92
CA SER A 593 1.66 -11.42 -16.59
C SER A 593 1.16 -12.60 -15.75
N ASP A 594 0.50 -13.57 -16.37
CA ASP A 594 0.05 -14.83 -15.76
C ASP A 594 1.20 -15.67 -15.13
N GLU A 595 2.41 -15.18 -15.24
CA GLU A 595 3.63 -15.79 -14.77
C GLU A 595 4.06 -15.20 -13.43
N GLN A 596 3.63 -15.85 -12.35
CA GLN A 596 4.16 -15.54 -11.02
C GLN A 596 5.53 -16.24 -10.88
N ILE A 597 6.58 -15.43 -10.67
CA ILE A 597 7.94 -15.92 -10.48
C ILE A 597 8.25 -15.93 -8.98
N ASP A 598 8.77 -17.02 -8.47
CA ASP A 598 9.27 -17.11 -7.10
C ASP A 598 10.55 -16.28 -6.99
N PRO A 599 10.58 -15.24 -6.13
CA PRO A 599 11.74 -14.34 -6.01
C PRO A 599 12.99 -15.02 -5.40
N VAL A 600 12.86 -16.22 -4.84
CA VAL A 600 13.97 -16.98 -4.26
C VAL A 600 14.61 -17.90 -5.30
N THR A 601 13.79 -18.61 -6.08
CA THR A 601 14.29 -19.56 -7.10
C THR A 601 14.45 -18.95 -8.49
N GLY A 602 13.75 -17.85 -8.78
CA GLY A 602 13.67 -17.28 -10.12
C GLY A 602 12.82 -18.12 -11.10
N GLU A 603 12.13 -19.15 -10.63
CA GLU A 603 11.33 -20.06 -11.43
C GLU A 603 9.85 -19.68 -11.46
N LYS A 604 9.14 -20.09 -12.53
CA LYS A 604 7.69 -19.93 -12.62
C LYS A 604 6.98 -20.84 -11.63
N VAL A 605 6.03 -20.25 -10.89
CA VAL A 605 5.20 -20.99 -9.93
C VAL A 605 4.16 -21.82 -10.69
N GLN A 606 4.23 -23.15 -10.57
CA GLN A 606 3.24 -24.08 -11.13
C GLN A 606 2.17 -24.40 -10.08
N PHE A 607 0.89 -24.38 -10.49
CA PHE A 607 -0.26 -24.74 -9.66
C PHE A 607 -0.85 -26.06 -10.17
N ASP A 608 -1.04 -27.03 -9.28
CA ASP A 608 -1.59 -28.35 -9.61
C ASP A 608 -3.10 -28.25 -9.96
N ASP A 609 -3.53 -28.97 -11.01
CA ASP A 609 -4.93 -29.00 -11.44
C ASP A 609 -5.75 -29.96 -10.58
N ALA A 610 -6.72 -29.42 -9.82
CA ALA A 610 -7.72 -30.21 -9.10
C ALA A 610 -9.14 -29.77 -9.49
N TYR A 611 -10.00 -30.78 -9.66
CA TYR A 611 -11.36 -30.72 -10.23
C TYR A 611 -12.33 -29.77 -9.53
N GLY A 612 -13.17 -29.08 -10.35
CA GLY A 612 -14.26 -28.23 -9.89
C GLY A 612 -15.57 -28.98 -9.62
N ILE A 613 -16.42 -28.41 -8.79
CA ILE A 613 -17.79 -28.84 -8.53
C ILE A 613 -18.73 -27.69 -8.93
N ASP A 614 -19.63 -27.97 -9.87
CA ASP A 614 -20.71 -27.08 -10.31
C ASP A 614 -21.87 -27.10 -9.32
N GLY A 615 -22.41 -25.94 -9.01
CA GLY A 615 -23.66 -25.78 -8.24
C GLY A 615 -24.47 -24.57 -8.65
N ASN A 616 -25.61 -24.83 -9.28
CA ASN A 616 -26.55 -23.83 -9.79
C ASN A 616 -27.70 -23.63 -8.79
N PHE A 617 -28.00 -22.42 -8.32
CA PHE A 617 -29.13 -22.12 -7.44
C PHE A 617 -29.93 -20.89 -7.88
N GLY A 618 -31.24 -21.05 -7.85
CA GLY A 618 -32.24 -20.10 -8.35
C GLY A 618 -32.64 -18.99 -7.35
N THR A 619 -33.16 -17.94 -7.90
CA THR A 619 -33.62 -16.69 -7.26
C THR A 619 -35.01 -16.80 -6.65
N LEU A 620 -35.25 -16.20 -5.46
CA LEU A 620 -36.55 -16.01 -4.82
C LEU A 620 -36.77 -14.54 -4.44
N GLU A 621 -37.99 -14.04 -4.71
CA GLU A 621 -38.45 -12.68 -4.38
C GLU A 621 -39.13 -12.63 -2.99
N ILE A 622 -38.88 -11.58 -2.19
CA ILE A 622 -39.52 -11.38 -0.88
C ILE A 622 -39.90 -9.91 -0.65
N ASN A 623 -41.07 -9.69 -0.02
CA ASN A 623 -41.78 -8.44 0.24
C ASN A 623 -41.27 -7.66 1.46
N GLU A 624 -41.39 -6.33 1.43
CA GLU A 624 -40.80 -5.35 2.34
C GLU A 624 -41.65 -4.98 3.56
N LYS A 625 -40.97 -4.68 4.69
CA LYS A 625 -41.42 -3.77 5.78
C LYS A 625 -40.25 -2.89 6.21
N THR A 626 -40.48 -1.58 6.24
CA THR A 626 -39.54 -0.52 6.65
C THR A 626 -39.59 -0.25 8.16
N PRO A 627 -38.46 0.00 8.85
CA PRO A 627 -38.41 0.43 10.25
C PRO A 627 -38.40 1.95 10.39
N ASP A 628 -38.88 2.43 11.53
CA ASP A 628 -39.00 3.83 11.94
C ASP A 628 -37.69 4.31 12.62
N PHE A 629 -37.14 5.44 12.14
CA PHE A 629 -35.91 6.07 12.67
C PHE A 629 -36.22 7.47 13.18
N GLY A 630 -35.79 7.79 14.42
CA GLY A 630 -35.97 9.08 15.04
C GLY A 630 -35.21 10.23 14.36
N LYS A 631 -35.46 11.48 14.73
CA LYS A 631 -35.03 12.78 14.15
C LYS A 631 -33.94 12.73 13.10
N ARG A 632 -34.29 13.00 11.85
CA ARG A 632 -33.45 12.78 10.66
C ARG A 632 -32.74 14.07 10.26
N GLU A 633 -31.39 14.01 10.19
CA GLU A 633 -30.55 15.00 9.50
C GLU A 633 -30.34 14.66 8.01
N LYS A 634 -30.84 13.49 7.53
CA LYS A 634 -30.59 12.95 6.20
C LYS A 634 -31.85 12.95 5.35
N ILE A 635 -31.68 13.21 4.06
CA ILE A 635 -32.72 13.19 3.02
C ILE A 635 -32.80 11.78 2.43
N TYR A 636 -33.96 11.13 2.49
CA TYR A 636 -34.18 9.79 1.93
C TYR A 636 -34.95 9.87 0.62
N VAL A 637 -34.35 9.36 -0.47
CA VAL A 637 -34.93 9.39 -1.82
C VAL A 637 -35.14 7.97 -2.33
N ARG A 638 -36.28 7.75 -3.04
CA ARG A 638 -36.63 6.47 -3.69
C ARG A 638 -36.83 6.64 -5.19
N GLY A 639 -36.78 5.52 -5.92
CA GLY A 639 -37.00 5.48 -7.36
C GLY A 639 -35.83 6.04 -8.14
N VAL A 640 -34.61 5.85 -7.65
CA VAL A 640 -33.36 6.20 -8.33
C VAL A 640 -32.86 4.98 -9.10
N ASP A 641 -32.58 5.15 -10.39
CA ASP A 641 -31.98 4.07 -11.20
C ASP A 641 -30.50 3.91 -10.83
N VAL A 642 -30.17 2.77 -10.23
CA VAL A 642 -28.80 2.43 -9.80
C VAL A 642 -28.38 1.13 -10.46
N SER A 643 -27.33 1.19 -11.26
CA SER A 643 -26.78 0.04 -11.97
C SER A 643 -25.26 -0.03 -11.85
N VAL A 644 -24.69 -1.23 -12.04
CA VAL A 644 -23.23 -1.39 -12.18
C VAL A 644 -22.80 -0.91 -13.55
N LEU A 645 -21.69 -0.23 -13.64
CA LEU A 645 -21.12 0.27 -14.89
C LEU A 645 -20.67 -0.87 -15.81
N SER A 646 -20.93 -0.72 -17.13
CA SER A 646 -20.56 -1.73 -18.13
C SER A 646 -19.08 -1.76 -18.46
N GLU A 647 -18.40 -0.61 -18.41
CA GLU A 647 -16.97 -0.46 -18.69
C GLU A 647 -16.39 0.74 -17.95
N ARG A 648 -15.17 0.60 -17.48
CA ARG A 648 -14.35 1.69 -16.94
C ARG A 648 -12.96 1.61 -17.52
N LYS A 649 -12.61 2.60 -18.37
CA LYS A 649 -11.23 2.77 -18.82
C LYS A 649 -10.39 3.39 -17.69
N GLN A 650 -9.21 2.84 -17.45
CA GLN A 650 -8.24 3.36 -16.47
C GLN A 650 -7.09 4.03 -17.21
N PHE A 651 -6.73 5.22 -16.79
CA PHE A 651 -5.64 6.00 -17.37
C PHE A 651 -4.54 6.20 -16.33
N LEU A 652 -3.29 6.16 -16.80
CA LEU A 652 -2.11 6.42 -15.97
C LEU A 652 -1.55 7.81 -16.31
N ASP A 653 -1.07 8.53 -15.31
CA ASP A 653 -0.33 9.79 -15.53
C ASP A 653 1.10 9.53 -16.06
N ALA A 654 1.83 10.58 -16.39
CA ALA A 654 3.21 10.51 -16.90
C ALA A 654 4.19 9.76 -15.97
N ASN A 655 3.85 9.59 -14.67
CA ASN A 655 4.64 8.88 -13.68
C ASN A 655 4.14 7.43 -13.45
N GLY A 656 3.21 6.95 -14.28
CA GLY A 656 2.59 5.64 -14.14
C GLY A 656 1.62 5.52 -12.96
N LYS A 657 1.15 6.64 -12.40
CA LYS A 657 0.17 6.68 -11.32
C LYS A 657 -1.24 6.78 -11.91
N LEU A 658 -2.17 6.01 -11.36
CA LEU A 658 -3.55 6.00 -11.82
C LEU A 658 -4.22 7.36 -11.66
N ILE A 659 -4.88 7.83 -12.74
CA ILE A 659 -5.68 9.05 -12.73
C ILE A 659 -7.00 8.76 -12.03
N THR A 660 -7.22 9.39 -10.88
CA THR A 660 -8.37 9.15 -9.98
C THR A 660 -9.53 10.14 -10.14
N CYS A 661 -9.38 11.13 -11.02
CA CYS A 661 -10.43 12.05 -11.45
C CYS A 661 -10.85 11.73 -12.89
N SER A 662 -11.91 12.38 -13.41
CA SER A 662 -12.25 12.24 -14.84
C SER A 662 -11.07 12.66 -15.70
N LEU A 663 -10.88 12.04 -16.87
CA LEU A 663 -9.80 12.40 -17.80
C LEU A 663 -9.90 13.86 -18.19
N LYS A 664 -11.10 14.40 -18.32
CA LYS A 664 -11.36 15.82 -18.58
C LYS A 664 -10.83 16.72 -17.45
N GLU A 665 -11.06 16.36 -16.18
CA GLU A 665 -10.60 17.16 -15.03
C GLU A 665 -9.08 17.07 -14.85
N TYR A 666 -8.51 15.89 -15.07
CA TYR A 666 -7.06 15.70 -15.08
C TYR A 666 -6.40 16.57 -16.16
N THR A 667 -6.91 16.50 -17.38
CA THR A 667 -6.42 17.30 -18.53
C THR A 667 -6.57 18.80 -18.27
N LYS A 668 -7.72 19.25 -17.75
CA LYS A 668 -7.94 20.65 -17.34
C LYS A 668 -6.87 21.13 -16.38
N THR A 669 -6.58 20.34 -15.37
CA THR A 669 -5.55 20.65 -14.36
C THR A 669 -4.15 20.71 -14.96
N GLY A 670 -3.81 19.76 -15.84
CA GLY A 670 -2.53 19.74 -16.57
C GLY A 670 -2.33 20.98 -17.45
N ILE A 671 -3.34 21.30 -18.26
CA ILE A 671 -3.31 22.49 -19.15
C ILE A 671 -3.19 23.78 -18.33
N LEU A 672 -3.98 23.95 -17.27
CA LEU A 672 -3.95 25.15 -16.41
C LEU A 672 -2.64 25.27 -15.62
N THR A 673 -1.94 24.17 -15.38
CA THR A 673 -0.59 24.21 -14.79
C THR A 673 0.44 24.80 -15.77
N SER A 674 0.33 24.46 -17.04
CA SER A 674 1.23 24.96 -18.10
C SER A 674 0.84 26.36 -18.58
N TYR A 675 -0.47 26.62 -18.67
CA TYR A 675 -1.02 27.88 -19.19
C TYR A 675 -2.07 28.45 -18.23
N ARG A 676 -1.72 29.51 -17.50
CA ARG A 676 -2.58 30.12 -16.49
C ARG A 676 -3.85 30.79 -17.01
N SER A 677 -3.87 31.18 -18.30
CA SER A 677 -5.00 31.84 -18.93
C SER A 677 -5.09 31.48 -20.41
N LEU A 678 -6.30 31.61 -20.99
CA LEU A 678 -6.54 31.44 -22.41
C LEU A 678 -5.62 32.35 -23.26
N ASP A 679 -5.45 33.64 -22.89
CA ASP A 679 -4.58 34.56 -23.59
C ASP A 679 -3.11 34.08 -23.60
N SER A 680 -2.64 33.51 -22.48
CA SER A 680 -1.28 32.95 -22.40
C SER A 680 -1.11 31.78 -23.37
N PHE A 681 -2.09 30.89 -23.43
CA PHE A 681 -2.11 29.75 -24.35
C PHE A 681 -2.19 30.21 -25.79
N LEU A 682 -3.14 31.10 -26.14
CA LEU A 682 -3.29 31.66 -27.50
C LEU A 682 -2.01 32.33 -28.00
N LYS A 683 -1.34 33.09 -27.14
CA LYS A 683 -0.06 33.69 -27.47
C LYS A 683 0.99 32.64 -27.81
N THR A 684 1.17 31.64 -26.94
CA THR A 684 2.14 30.55 -27.16
C THR A 684 1.79 29.77 -28.43
N TRP A 685 0.50 29.47 -28.64
CA TRP A 685 0.02 28.75 -29.82
C TRP A 685 0.32 29.56 -31.11
N ASN A 686 0.02 30.85 -31.15
CA ASN A 686 0.24 31.69 -32.33
C ASN A 686 1.72 31.92 -32.59
N ASP A 687 2.55 32.10 -31.56
CA ASP A 687 3.98 32.33 -31.67
C ASP A 687 4.78 31.05 -32.04
N ALA A 688 4.21 29.86 -31.86
CA ALA A 688 4.89 28.61 -32.15
C ALA A 688 5.18 28.41 -33.64
N GLN A 689 6.40 28.00 -33.94
CA GLN A 689 6.80 27.66 -35.31
C GLN A 689 6.11 26.44 -35.86
N LYS A 690 5.85 25.47 -34.97
CA LYS A 690 5.04 24.28 -35.23
C LYS A 690 4.07 24.06 -34.10
N LYS A 691 2.78 23.89 -34.39
CA LYS A 691 1.71 23.61 -33.42
C LYS A 691 1.89 22.21 -32.76
N LYS A 692 2.39 21.27 -33.56
CA LYS A 692 2.74 19.94 -33.11
C LYS A 692 3.66 19.93 -31.88
N ALA A 693 4.62 20.86 -31.79
CA ALA A 693 5.51 20.93 -30.64
C ALA A 693 4.79 21.22 -29.31
N ILE A 694 3.71 22.02 -29.33
CA ILE A 694 2.89 22.29 -28.14
C ILE A 694 2.09 21.06 -27.76
N ILE A 695 1.56 20.34 -28.75
CA ILE A 695 0.79 19.10 -28.52
C ILE A 695 1.70 18.04 -27.88
N GLU A 696 2.88 17.81 -28.46
CA GLU A 696 3.88 16.86 -27.92
C GLU A 696 4.35 17.25 -26.51
N GLU A 697 4.49 18.55 -26.22
CA GLU A 697 4.83 19.02 -24.87
C GLU A 697 3.75 18.66 -23.84
N LEU A 698 2.48 18.84 -24.18
CA LEU A 698 1.34 18.51 -23.32
C LEU A 698 1.19 16.98 -23.17
N GLU A 699 1.43 16.22 -24.23
CA GLU A 699 1.44 14.74 -24.18
C GLU A 699 2.57 14.21 -23.29
N ASN A 700 3.77 14.78 -23.38
CA ASN A 700 4.90 14.48 -22.50
C ASN A 700 4.62 14.79 -21.02
N GLN A 701 3.70 15.71 -20.74
CA GLN A 701 3.21 16.01 -19.41
C GLN A 701 2.10 15.05 -18.95
N GLY A 702 1.75 14.04 -19.78
CA GLY A 702 0.78 13.00 -19.48
C GLY A 702 -0.65 13.28 -19.91
N ILE A 703 -0.90 14.26 -20.77
CA ILE A 703 -2.22 14.51 -21.36
C ILE A 703 -2.45 13.54 -22.52
N ILE A 704 -3.58 12.83 -22.49
CA ILE A 704 -3.91 11.76 -23.45
C ILE A 704 -5.03 12.24 -24.37
N PHE A 705 -4.66 12.94 -25.46
CA PHE A 705 -5.63 13.58 -26.38
C PHE A 705 -6.49 12.58 -27.15
N ASP A 706 -5.96 11.44 -27.56
CA ASP A 706 -6.71 10.46 -28.33
C ASP A 706 -7.87 9.86 -27.53
N GLU A 707 -7.65 9.51 -26.28
CA GLU A 707 -8.70 9.00 -25.38
C GLU A 707 -9.74 10.08 -25.03
N LEU A 708 -9.31 11.34 -24.94
CA LEU A 708 -10.24 12.46 -24.76
C LEU A 708 -11.15 12.68 -25.96
N LYS A 709 -10.65 12.52 -27.18
CA LYS A 709 -11.45 12.58 -28.40
C LYS A 709 -12.50 11.47 -28.43
N ASP A 710 -12.12 10.26 -28.03
CA ASP A 710 -13.00 9.10 -27.94
C ASP A 710 -14.10 9.31 -26.88
N GLU A 711 -13.76 9.86 -25.71
CA GLU A 711 -14.72 10.14 -24.63
C GLU A 711 -15.75 11.22 -25.04
N ILE A 712 -15.31 12.27 -25.75
CA ILE A 712 -16.19 13.37 -26.20
C ILE A 712 -17.02 12.96 -27.45
N LYS A 713 -16.67 11.84 -28.11
CA LYS A 713 -17.30 11.35 -29.34
C LYS A 713 -17.46 12.42 -30.43
N SER A 714 -16.48 13.31 -30.54
CA SER A 714 -16.49 14.44 -31.47
C SER A 714 -15.16 14.56 -32.19
N ASP A 715 -15.22 14.91 -33.48
CA ASP A 715 -14.08 15.12 -34.36
C ASP A 715 -13.51 16.56 -34.22
N LEU A 716 -13.29 16.99 -32.96
CA LEU A 716 -12.76 18.28 -32.62
C LEU A 716 -11.29 18.40 -33.03
N ASP A 717 -10.89 19.63 -33.37
CA ASP A 717 -9.47 19.96 -33.43
C ASP A 717 -8.83 19.93 -32.04
N ILE A 718 -7.57 19.51 -31.94
CA ILE A 718 -6.87 19.46 -30.64
C ILE A 718 -6.83 20.83 -29.96
N PHE A 719 -6.64 21.92 -30.74
CA PHE A 719 -6.71 23.27 -30.20
C PHE A 719 -8.05 23.60 -29.57
N ASP A 720 -9.16 23.22 -30.23
CA ASP A 720 -10.51 23.43 -29.72
C ASP A 720 -10.76 22.55 -28.49
N LEU A 721 -10.25 21.32 -28.50
CA LEU A 721 -10.34 20.41 -27.38
C LEU A 721 -9.64 20.99 -26.13
N ILE A 722 -8.43 21.52 -26.30
CA ILE A 722 -7.68 22.21 -25.23
C ILE A 722 -8.44 23.42 -24.71
N CYS A 723 -8.91 24.30 -25.61
CA CYS A 723 -9.64 25.53 -25.25
C CYS A 723 -10.98 25.21 -24.56
N HIS A 724 -11.68 24.19 -25.03
CA HIS A 724 -12.96 23.75 -24.47
C HIS A 724 -12.78 23.17 -23.05
N ILE A 725 -11.82 22.27 -22.87
CA ILE A 725 -11.59 21.60 -21.59
C ILE A 725 -11.07 22.59 -20.53
N ALA A 726 -10.11 23.44 -20.89
CA ALA A 726 -9.47 24.31 -19.91
C ALA A 726 -10.26 25.57 -19.57
N TRP A 727 -10.94 26.18 -20.58
CA TRP A 727 -11.57 27.49 -20.43
C TRP A 727 -13.02 27.54 -20.91
N ASP A 728 -13.66 26.37 -21.15
CA ASP A 728 -15.07 26.24 -21.58
C ASP A 728 -15.42 27.03 -22.84
N VAL A 729 -14.47 27.21 -23.77
CA VAL A 729 -14.67 27.88 -25.05
C VAL A 729 -15.49 26.98 -25.98
N PRO A 730 -16.46 27.52 -26.73
CA PRO A 730 -17.17 26.73 -27.75
C PRO A 730 -16.20 26.11 -28.77
N ALA A 731 -16.26 24.80 -28.91
CA ALA A 731 -15.33 24.05 -29.75
C ALA A 731 -15.85 23.90 -31.18
N LEU A 732 -14.93 23.94 -32.14
CA LEU A 732 -15.20 23.70 -33.56
C LEU A 732 -14.56 22.37 -34.00
N THR A 733 -15.24 21.66 -34.88
CA THR A 733 -14.65 20.50 -35.56
C THR A 733 -13.63 20.95 -36.60
N ARG A 734 -12.71 20.04 -36.94
CA ARG A 734 -11.71 20.29 -38.01
C ARG A 734 -12.38 20.68 -39.33
N LYS A 735 -13.51 20.05 -39.68
CA LYS A 735 -14.27 20.37 -40.88
C LYS A 735 -14.85 21.77 -40.84
N GLU A 736 -15.43 22.18 -39.72
CA GLU A 736 -15.98 23.55 -39.58
C GLU A 736 -14.87 24.62 -39.70
N ARG A 737 -13.69 24.39 -39.12
CA ARG A 737 -12.53 25.27 -39.27
C ARG A 737 -12.08 25.34 -40.72
N ALA A 738 -11.95 24.25 -41.42
CA ALA A 738 -11.59 24.20 -42.82
C ALA A 738 -12.58 24.95 -43.71
N GLU A 739 -13.90 24.75 -43.47
CA GLU A 739 -14.94 25.49 -44.16
C GLU A 739 -14.90 27.00 -43.91
N ASN A 740 -14.64 27.40 -42.67
CA ASN A 740 -14.51 28.82 -42.32
C ASN A 740 -13.35 29.49 -43.08
N VAL A 741 -12.24 28.80 -43.28
CA VAL A 741 -11.11 29.29 -44.09
C VAL A 741 -11.53 29.45 -45.56
N ARG A 742 -12.25 28.43 -46.10
CA ARG A 742 -12.73 28.47 -47.48
C ARG A 742 -13.70 29.63 -47.73
N LYS A 743 -14.68 29.87 -46.88
CA LYS A 743 -15.66 30.94 -46.98
C LYS A 743 -15.01 32.31 -47.02
N ARG A 744 -13.87 32.54 -46.43
CA ARG A 744 -13.19 33.81 -46.37
C ARG A 744 -12.27 34.12 -47.59
N ASN A 745 -12.06 33.12 -48.46
CA ASN A 745 -11.36 33.23 -49.76
C ASN A 745 -9.98 33.90 -49.72
N TYR A 746 -9.14 33.50 -48.76
CA TYR A 746 -7.82 34.15 -48.50
C TYR A 746 -6.76 33.95 -49.60
N TRP A 747 -6.99 33.05 -50.56
CA TRP A 747 -5.91 32.54 -51.45
C TRP A 747 -5.84 33.30 -52.78
N THR A 748 -6.51 34.45 -52.93
CA THR A 748 -6.54 35.22 -54.18
C THR A 748 -5.21 35.70 -54.69
N LYS A 749 -4.21 35.84 -53.79
CA LYS A 749 -2.85 36.24 -54.11
C LYS A 749 -1.97 35.14 -54.70
N TYR A 750 -2.36 33.88 -54.57
CA TYR A 750 -1.61 32.73 -55.07
C TYR A 750 -2.08 32.36 -56.48
N GLY A 751 -1.16 31.84 -57.31
CA GLY A 751 -1.48 31.29 -58.63
C GLY A 751 -2.34 30.01 -58.52
N ASP A 752 -3.03 29.64 -59.62
CA ASP A 752 -4.00 28.55 -59.62
C ASP A 752 -3.45 27.21 -59.11
N SER A 753 -2.21 26.88 -59.47
CA SER A 753 -1.56 25.63 -59.02
C SER A 753 -1.27 25.65 -57.50
N ALA A 754 -0.79 26.76 -56.96
CA ALA A 754 -0.54 26.93 -55.54
C ALA A 754 -1.86 26.95 -54.74
N ARG A 755 -2.94 27.55 -55.26
CA ARG A 755 -4.26 27.51 -54.63
C ARG A 755 -4.84 26.09 -54.53
N LYS A 756 -4.65 25.25 -55.55
CA LYS A 756 -5.06 23.85 -55.51
C LYS A 756 -4.34 23.06 -54.44
N VAL A 757 -3.02 23.28 -54.28
CA VAL A 757 -2.21 22.64 -53.23
C VAL A 757 -2.67 23.12 -51.86
N LEU A 758 -2.90 24.42 -51.63
CA LEU A 758 -3.42 24.94 -50.35
C LEU A 758 -4.79 24.37 -49.98
N ASN A 759 -5.69 24.23 -50.96
CA ASN A 759 -7.00 23.59 -50.73
C ASN A 759 -6.85 22.10 -50.39
N ALA A 760 -5.94 21.40 -51.05
CA ALA A 760 -5.69 19.98 -50.73
C ALA A 760 -5.02 19.81 -49.38
N LEU A 761 -4.16 20.73 -48.94
CA LEU A 761 -3.64 20.75 -47.56
C LEU A 761 -4.76 21.03 -46.55
N LEU A 762 -5.72 21.91 -46.88
CA LEU A 762 -6.87 22.17 -46.03
C LEU A 762 -7.82 20.99 -45.94
N ASP A 763 -7.99 20.21 -47.04
CA ASP A 763 -8.73 18.96 -47.05
C ASP A 763 -8.05 17.93 -46.14
N LYS A 764 -6.72 17.83 -46.25
CA LYS A 764 -5.93 16.94 -45.42
C LYS A 764 -6.01 17.30 -43.93
N TYR A 765 -5.94 18.59 -43.62
CA TYR A 765 -6.18 19.09 -42.26
C TYR A 765 -7.57 18.68 -41.73
N ALA A 766 -8.60 18.82 -42.54
CA ALA A 766 -9.97 18.43 -42.14
C ALA A 766 -10.12 16.94 -41.85
N GLU A 767 -9.29 16.09 -42.48
CA GLU A 767 -9.27 14.65 -42.29
C GLU A 767 -8.41 14.21 -41.07
N THR A 768 -7.17 14.70 -40.99
CA THR A 768 -6.14 14.17 -40.11
C THR A 768 -5.64 15.15 -39.03
N GLY A 769 -5.85 16.46 -39.18
CA GLY A 769 -5.43 17.51 -38.24
C GLY A 769 -4.17 18.23 -38.62
N ILE A 770 -3.72 19.13 -37.72
CA ILE A 770 -2.60 20.07 -37.99
C ILE A 770 -1.26 19.36 -38.06
N GLU A 771 -1.05 18.33 -37.27
CA GLU A 771 0.22 17.62 -37.16
C GLU A 771 0.71 17.04 -38.48
N GLU A 772 -0.21 16.52 -39.29
CA GLU A 772 0.08 15.91 -40.57
C GLU A 772 0.44 16.91 -41.64
N ILE A 773 -0.17 18.11 -41.66
CA ILE A 773 0.12 19.11 -42.67
C ILE A 773 1.42 19.87 -42.39
N GLU A 774 1.90 19.90 -41.14
CA GLU A 774 3.19 20.46 -40.77
C GLU A 774 4.38 19.55 -41.14
N ASP A 775 4.14 18.25 -41.38
CA ASP A 775 5.20 17.34 -41.88
C ASP A 775 5.28 17.41 -43.39
N MET A 776 6.48 17.68 -43.89
CA MET A 776 6.71 17.72 -45.35
C MET A 776 6.39 16.39 -46.04
N LYS A 777 6.28 15.28 -45.33
CA LYS A 777 5.82 14.02 -45.90
C LYS A 777 4.40 14.06 -46.44
N VAL A 778 3.58 15.02 -46.00
CA VAL A 778 2.23 15.22 -46.52
C VAL A 778 2.24 15.40 -48.03
N LEU A 779 3.28 16.03 -48.61
CA LEU A 779 3.41 16.22 -50.04
C LEU A 779 3.62 14.91 -50.84
N THR A 780 3.84 13.78 -50.17
CA THR A 780 4.04 12.46 -50.78
C THR A 780 2.78 11.56 -50.71
N VAL A 781 1.70 12.02 -50.07
CA VAL A 781 0.44 11.26 -49.91
C VAL A 781 -0.70 11.89 -50.71
N GLU A 782 -1.73 11.14 -51.01
CA GLU A 782 -2.95 11.65 -51.68
C GLU A 782 -3.73 12.59 -50.73
N PRO A 783 -4.35 13.68 -51.27
CA PRO A 783 -4.43 14.06 -52.72
C PRO A 783 -3.25 14.91 -53.21
N LEU A 784 -2.26 15.21 -52.36
CA LEU A 784 -1.16 16.12 -52.69
C LEU A 784 -0.18 15.53 -53.72
N LYS A 785 0.00 14.22 -53.70
CA LYS A 785 0.80 13.47 -54.67
C LYS A 785 0.36 13.68 -56.12
N ASP A 786 -0.94 13.94 -56.38
CA ASP A 786 -1.49 14.17 -57.69
C ASP A 786 -1.03 15.49 -58.34
N PHE A 787 -0.49 16.43 -57.56
CA PHE A 787 0.05 17.73 -58.03
C PHE A 787 1.54 17.62 -58.41
N GLY A 788 2.16 16.42 -58.31
CA GLY A 788 3.55 16.19 -58.66
C GLY A 788 4.44 15.75 -57.51
N THR A 789 5.75 15.72 -57.79
CA THR A 789 6.75 15.45 -56.72
C THR A 789 6.84 16.60 -55.72
N PRO A 790 7.28 16.40 -54.50
CA PRO A 790 7.45 17.46 -53.48
C PRO A 790 8.25 18.67 -54.01
N ALA A 791 9.27 18.43 -54.85
CA ALA A 791 10.07 19.50 -55.48
C ALA A 791 9.27 20.31 -56.49
N GLU A 792 8.40 19.68 -57.28
CA GLU A 792 7.52 20.38 -58.24
C GLU A 792 6.43 21.17 -57.51
N ILE A 793 5.82 20.58 -56.46
CA ILE A 793 4.83 21.29 -55.61
C ILE A 793 5.47 22.54 -55.01
N ILE A 794 6.64 22.45 -54.40
CA ILE A 794 7.38 23.56 -53.77
C ILE A 794 7.71 24.63 -54.81
N LYS A 795 8.03 24.25 -56.06
CA LYS A 795 8.32 25.15 -57.15
C LYS A 795 7.10 26.01 -57.55
N THR A 796 5.88 25.53 -57.39
CA THR A 796 4.65 26.30 -57.67
C THR A 796 4.48 27.50 -56.72
N PHE A 797 5.16 27.50 -55.57
CA PHE A 797 5.25 28.62 -54.62
C PHE A 797 6.46 29.51 -54.84
N GLY A 798 7.33 29.24 -55.81
CA GLY A 798 8.57 30.00 -56.05
C GLY A 798 9.71 29.59 -55.10
N GLY A 799 9.65 28.38 -54.50
CA GLY A 799 10.70 27.82 -53.65
C GLY A 799 10.28 27.47 -52.23
N LYS A 800 11.18 26.77 -51.51
CA LYS A 800 10.88 26.18 -50.18
C LYS A 800 10.48 27.23 -49.13
N GLN A 801 11.15 28.40 -49.11
CA GLN A 801 10.81 29.46 -48.15
C GLN A 801 9.40 30.01 -48.36
N ASN A 802 9.00 30.22 -49.60
CA ASN A 802 7.68 30.72 -49.95
C ASN A 802 6.59 29.69 -49.69
N TYR A 803 6.88 28.38 -49.89
CA TYR A 803 5.97 27.31 -49.51
C TYR A 803 5.74 27.27 -47.98
N LEU A 804 6.82 27.32 -47.16
CA LEU A 804 6.72 27.35 -45.70
C LEU A 804 6.00 28.63 -45.21
N ALA A 805 6.19 29.76 -45.84
CA ALA A 805 5.43 30.97 -45.53
C ALA A 805 3.94 30.83 -45.87
N ALA A 806 3.59 30.18 -46.99
CA ALA A 806 2.21 29.93 -47.37
C ALA A 806 1.54 28.89 -46.41
N LEU A 807 2.29 27.86 -45.98
CA LEU A 807 1.83 26.92 -45.00
C LEU A 807 1.58 27.60 -43.63
N LYS A 808 2.50 28.43 -43.17
CA LYS A 808 2.32 29.21 -41.95
C LYS A 808 1.12 30.12 -42.01
N GLU A 809 0.89 30.79 -43.17
CA GLU A 809 -0.32 31.58 -43.37
C GLU A 809 -1.59 30.75 -43.34
N LEU A 810 -1.57 29.53 -43.89
CA LEU A 810 -2.69 28.57 -43.82
C LEU A 810 -3.01 28.23 -42.35
N GLU A 811 -2.01 27.88 -41.56
CA GLU A 811 -2.14 27.59 -40.12
C GLU A 811 -2.74 28.80 -39.37
N ASP A 812 -2.17 30.03 -39.61
CA ASP A 812 -2.68 31.23 -38.97
C ASP A 812 -4.15 31.50 -39.33
N LYS A 813 -4.58 31.14 -40.56
CA LYS A 813 -5.98 31.29 -40.98
C LYS A 813 -6.90 30.25 -40.40
N ILE A 814 -6.43 29.03 -40.18
CA ILE A 814 -7.16 27.97 -39.49
C ILE A 814 -7.51 28.40 -38.06
N TYR A 815 -6.57 29.01 -37.33
CA TYR A 815 -6.73 29.39 -35.93
C TYR A 815 -7.09 30.86 -35.68
N SER A 816 -7.09 31.73 -36.70
CA SER A 816 -7.43 33.17 -36.56
C SER A 816 -8.93 33.47 -36.49
N ALA A 817 -9.77 32.43 -36.50
CA ALA A 817 -11.22 32.59 -36.52
C ALA A 817 -11.84 31.98 -35.28
N ALA A 818 -11.95 32.74 -34.21
CA ALA A 818 -12.95 32.54 -33.19
C ALA A 818 -14.15 33.45 -33.48
#